data_172978e99722cd58c6122451b62dd7e1
#
_entry.id   172978e99722cd58c6122451b62dd7e1
#
_cell.length_a   1.000
_cell.length_b   1.000
_cell.length_c   1.000
_cell.angle_alpha   90.00
_cell.angle_beta   90.00
_cell.angle_gamma   90.00
#
_symmetry.space_group_name_H-M   'P 1'
#
loop_
_entity.id
_entity.type
_entity.pdbx_description
1 polymer ?
#
loop_
_entity_poly.entity_id
_entity_poly.type
_entity_poly.pdbx_seq_one_letter_code
_entity_poly.pdbx_strand_id
1 'polypeptide(L)'
;MSRPSRFEGRIGRTVAESEPYFDEGPHPDDAFGGRDSAANDSAPNDSAPNVVVVLLDDTGYAQFGCYGSDIDTPNIDALAAGGLQFTNFHATPLCSPTRASLLTGRSAHAVGMRAISNFRTGFPNMLGHISNDAATMAEVLSDDGYATFCVGKWHLARMEQCSAAGPFDQWPLGRGFDRFYGFLEGETDQFHPDLVCDNHHVEAPSPVRSDRSGHGGQDGSPVGGDGGYHLSEDLVDQALGMIADSVGVRPDRPFFTYLAFGATHAPHQAPEAYLEKYRGRYDEGWDVVRRRWFERQLALGVIPEGTELAPRNPGVEPWEDLPENQRRLAARLQEAFAAFLDHSDDQIGRLVEGLDRLGQLDNTVLCVLADNGASQEGGPYGVMHEMKFFNGILETPDEAIERIDDIGGPHSHTNYPWGWAQCGNSPFKWYKQNTHEGGVHVPMVISWPDGLDPAQRGTRRDQFVNVADIAPTLYELVGVEAPGTYRGIEQLPVTGNSFASVLQAADEPATNTLQYFEMGGSRALVAGEWKAVCKHTPGADYDAEAWELYHLAEDRSECDDLAEAQPDKLAELVALWWVEADRHGVLPLDDRTFELFGARFRDRSPHPVDRRYRYRPPMSPMPAQASAPIGGRSFTLTARVTRSAADGGVLFSTGTENSGIALFVQDGRLVLDYNAFDDHTVIESDVEVPARDAELVLRCTRGDGMSGSAELLIDGVPAGSAKLPLYLRVISSVGSSIGYGGGSAVSSRYQGAFPFSGTLHEVEIQLHGHAPGVDRATARAEMARQ
;
A
#
# COMPACT_ATOMS: atom_id res chain seq x y z
N MET A 1 -24.43 -18.43 -15.95
CA MET A 1 -23.91 -18.24 -17.33
C MET A 1 -22.40 -18.33 -17.26
N SER A 2 -21.75 -19.07 -18.14
CA SER A 2 -20.28 -19.12 -18.17
C SER A 2 -19.74 -17.68 -18.30
N ARG A 3 -18.70 -17.36 -17.52
CA ARG A 3 -17.92 -16.12 -17.62
C ARG A 3 -17.77 -15.75 -19.08
N PRO A 4 -18.23 -14.59 -19.58
CA PRO A 4 -17.99 -14.18 -20.94
C PRO A 4 -16.49 -13.98 -21.10
N SER A 5 -15.82 -14.99 -21.59
CA SER A 5 -14.40 -14.90 -21.91
C SER A 5 -14.26 -14.03 -23.15
N ARG A 6 -13.99 -12.73 -22.95
CA ARG A 6 -13.51 -11.83 -24.02
C ARG A 6 -12.01 -11.98 -24.23
N PHE A 7 -11.42 -13.05 -23.74
CA PHE A 7 -10.03 -13.34 -23.97
C PHE A 7 -9.88 -13.85 -25.42
N GLU A 8 -9.21 -13.08 -26.25
CA GLU A 8 -8.94 -13.39 -27.66
C GLU A 8 -7.50 -13.87 -27.89
N GLY A 9 -6.66 -13.83 -26.85
CA GLY A 9 -5.30 -14.35 -26.90
C GLY A 9 -5.23 -15.85 -26.66
N ARG A 10 -4.02 -16.41 -26.68
CA ARG A 10 -3.75 -17.80 -26.36
C ARG A 10 -3.28 -17.93 -24.93
N ILE A 11 -3.90 -18.83 -24.17
CA ILE A 11 -3.49 -19.18 -22.80
C ILE A 11 -2.62 -20.45 -22.88
N GLY A 12 -1.37 -20.37 -22.41
CA GLY A 12 -0.43 -21.48 -22.28
C GLY A 12 0.06 -21.63 -20.85
N ARG A 13 0.92 -22.62 -20.62
CA ARG A 13 1.54 -22.87 -19.30
C ARG A 13 2.73 -21.96 -19.01
N THR A 14 3.31 -21.36 -20.04
CA THR A 14 4.47 -20.49 -19.95
C THR A 14 4.22 -19.16 -20.67
N VAL A 15 5.05 -18.15 -20.38
CA VAL A 15 5.03 -16.85 -21.08
C VAL A 15 5.18 -17.02 -22.58
N ALA A 16 6.06 -17.93 -23.04
CA ALA A 16 6.30 -18.19 -24.47
C ALA A 16 5.06 -18.76 -25.19
N GLU A 17 4.18 -19.46 -24.47
CA GLU A 17 2.96 -20.05 -25.01
C GLU A 17 1.75 -19.12 -24.91
N SER A 18 1.85 -18.05 -24.13
CA SER A 18 0.76 -17.14 -23.82
C SER A 18 0.85 -15.87 -24.65
N GLU A 19 -0.28 -15.46 -25.20
CA GLU A 19 -0.43 -14.20 -25.92
C GLU A 19 -1.20 -13.20 -25.02
N PRO A 20 -0.58 -12.08 -24.60
CA PRO A 20 -1.28 -11.08 -23.81
C PRO A 20 -2.40 -10.45 -24.60
N TYR A 21 -3.54 -10.31 -23.96
CA TYR A 21 -4.70 -9.62 -24.47
C TYR A 21 -4.92 -8.32 -23.68
N PHE A 22 -5.17 -7.24 -24.40
CA PHE A 22 -5.52 -5.96 -23.82
C PHE A 22 -6.94 -5.63 -24.26
N ASP A 23 -7.86 -5.66 -23.29
CA ASP A 23 -9.26 -5.32 -23.54
C ASP A 23 -9.38 -3.87 -24.01
N GLU A 24 -9.86 -3.64 -25.23
CA GLU A 24 -10.16 -2.32 -25.79
C GLU A 24 -11.68 -2.02 -25.78
N GLY A 25 -12.47 -2.97 -25.31
CA GLY A 25 -13.92 -2.83 -25.28
C GLY A 25 -14.40 -1.76 -24.28
N PRO A 26 -15.51 -1.09 -24.58
CA PRO A 26 -16.18 -0.29 -23.55
C PRO A 26 -16.60 -1.22 -22.41
N HIS A 27 -16.50 -0.71 -21.19
CA HIS A 27 -17.12 -1.37 -20.05
C HIS A 27 -18.58 -1.69 -20.39
N PRO A 28 -19.12 -2.83 -19.95
CA PRO A 28 -20.56 -3.01 -19.99
C PRO A 28 -21.16 -1.94 -19.08
N ASP A 29 -21.64 -0.84 -19.69
CA ASP A 29 -22.35 0.26 -19.03
C ASP A 29 -23.68 -0.21 -18.39
N ASP A 30 -24.01 -1.48 -18.52
CA ASP A 30 -25.32 -2.03 -18.13
C ASP A 30 -25.39 -2.48 -16.66
N ALA A 31 -24.33 -2.33 -15.87
CA ALA A 31 -24.31 -2.73 -14.45
C ALA A 31 -24.62 -1.60 -13.47
N PHE A 32 -24.88 -0.39 -13.93
CA PHE A 32 -25.47 0.65 -13.09
C PHE A 32 -27.00 0.47 -12.97
N GLY A 33 -27.43 -0.71 -12.59
CA GLY A 33 -28.63 -0.82 -11.80
C GLY A 33 -28.33 -0.08 -10.50
N GLY A 34 -28.94 1.10 -10.34
CA GLY A 34 -28.85 1.82 -9.08
C GLY A 34 -29.12 0.84 -7.94
N ARG A 35 -28.47 1.03 -6.80
CA ARG A 35 -28.86 0.31 -5.58
C ARG A 35 -30.38 0.37 -5.54
N ASP A 36 -31.03 -0.76 -5.84
CA ASP A 36 -32.45 -0.86 -5.56
C ASP A 36 -32.56 -0.61 -4.07
N SER A 37 -33.13 0.53 -3.72
CA SER A 37 -33.44 0.90 -2.34
C SER A 37 -34.52 0.03 -1.71
N ALA A 38 -34.77 -1.12 -2.27
CA ALA A 38 -35.33 -2.25 -1.58
C ALA A 38 -34.22 -2.93 -0.75
N ALA A 39 -33.61 -2.13 0.16
CA ALA A 39 -32.96 -2.73 1.31
C ALA A 39 -33.93 -3.78 1.86
N ASN A 40 -33.47 -5.01 1.92
CA ASN A 40 -34.15 -6.01 2.72
C ASN A 40 -34.39 -5.38 4.09
N ASP A 41 -35.67 -5.12 4.44
CA ASP A 41 -36.11 -4.80 5.81
C ASP A 41 -35.98 -6.06 6.71
N SER A 42 -35.10 -6.99 6.40
CA SER A 42 -34.62 -7.99 7.35
C SER A 42 -33.81 -7.21 8.38
N ALA A 43 -34.42 -6.94 9.53
CA ALA A 43 -33.68 -6.42 10.67
C ALA A 43 -32.49 -7.34 10.92
N PRO A 44 -31.25 -6.83 11.04
CA PRO A 44 -30.12 -7.63 11.44
C PRO A 44 -30.49 -8.40 12.71
N ASN A 45 -29.91 -9.57 12.87
CA ASN A 45 -30.03 -10.28 14.14
C ASN A 45 -29.50 -9.36 15.25
N ASP A 46 -30.37 -8.92 16.18
CA ASP A 46 -30.03 -7.97 17.28
C ASP A 46 -28.80 -8.40 18.12
N SER A 47 -28.28 -9.60 17.88
CA SER A 47 -27.10 -10.18 18.52
C SER A 47 -25.90 -10.40 17.59
N ALA A 48 -25.97 -9.98 16.32
CA ALA A 48 -24.85 -10.15 15.39
C ALA A 48 -23.64 -9.29 15.82
N PRO A 49 -22.41 -9.84 15.84
CA PRO A 49 -21.25 -9.08 16.24
C PRO A 49 -20.86 -8.04 15.19
N ASN A 50 -20.26 -6.95 15.65
CA ASN A 50 -19.51 -6.06 14.77
C ASN A 50 -18.24 -6.75 14.29
N VAL A 51 -17.71 -6.28 13.15
CA VAL A 51 -16.48 -6.79 12.58
C VAL A 51 -15.53 -5.62 12.31
N VAL A 52 -14.31 -5.71 12.82
CA VAL A 52 -13.22 -4.78 12.52
C VAL A 52 -12.02 -5.57 12.05
N VAL A 53 -11.58 -5.31 10.82
CA VAL A 53 -10.34 -5.88 10.27
C VAL A 53 -9.32 -4.77 10.17
N VAL A 54 -8.26 -4.88 10.95
CA VAL A 54 -7.09 -3.99 10.94
C VAL A 54 -5.99 -4.65 10.15
N LEU A 55 -5.59 -4.05 9.05
CA LEU A 55 -4.55 -4.57 8.17
C LEU A 55 -3.33 -3.66 8.20
N LEU A 56 -2.18 -4.23 8.58
CA LEU A 56 -0.87 -3.57 8.49
C LEU A 56 -0.20 -4.00 7.18
N ASP A 57 0.53 -3.08 6.58
CA ASP A 57 1.16 -3.23 5.28
C ASP A 57 2.66 -3.53 5.46
N ASP A 58 3.21 -4.52 4.77
CA ASP A 58 4.64 -4.90 4.81
C ASP A 58 5.19 -5.26 6.21
N THR A 59 4.35 -5.78 7.10
CA THR A 59 4.76 -6.16 8.45
C THR A 59 5.08 -7.66 8.52
N GLY A 60 6.34 -7.99 8.78
CA GLY A 60 6.82 -9.38 8.84
C GLY A 60 6.41 -10.11 10.12
N TYR A 61 6.53 -11.44 10.09
CA TYR A 61 6.11 -12.35 11.14
C TYR A 61 6.66 -12.00 12.54
N ALA A 62 7.92 -11.60 12.63
CA ALA A 62 8.59 -11.34 13.91
C ALA A 62 8.37 -9.92 14.45
N GLN A 63 7.66 -9.02 13.75
CA GLN A 63 7.71 -7.59 14.06
C GLN A 63 6.75 -7.14 15.18
N PHE A 64 5.73 -7.94 15.55
CA PHE A 64 4.96 -7.66 16.77
C PHE A 64 5.69 -8.16 18.03
N GLY A 65 5.52 -7.49 19.17
CA GLY A 65 6.09 -7.88 20.45
C GLY A 65 5.68 -9.30 20.87
N CYS A 66 4.40 -9.65 20.73
CA CYS A 66 3.89 -10.99 20.99
C CYS A 66 4.41 -12.06 20.01
N TYR A 67 5.03 -11.67 18.87
CA TYR A 67 5.73 -12.55 17.94
C TYR A 67 7.26 -12.48 18.06
N GLY A 68 7.79 -11.84 19.08
CA GLY A 68 9.22 -11.92 19.45
C GLY A 68 10.03 -10.65 19.21
N SER A 69 9.48 -9.61 18.57
CA SER A 69 10.14 -8.32 18.42
C SER A 69 10.43 -7.63 19.75
N ASP A 70 11.43 -6.76 19.77
CA ASP A 70 11.65 -5.76 20.82
C ASP A 70 11.13 -4.37 20.42
N ILE A 71 10.41 -4.27 19.32
CA ILE A 71 9.59 -3.10 19.00
C ILE A 71 8.41 -3.10 19.96
N ASP A 72 8.11 -1.95 20.53
CA ASP A 72 7.00 -1.82 21.49
C ASP A 72 5.66 -1.84 20.74
N THR A 73 4.86 -2.90 20.96
CA THR A 73 3.50 -3.05 20.42
C THR A 73 2.53 -3.48 21.52
N PRO A 74 2.43 -2.71 22.63
CA PRO A 74 1.70 -3.13 23.82
C PRO A 74 0.20 -3.33 23.56
N ASN A 75 -0.41 -2.63 22.61
CA ASN A 75 -1.82 -2.73 22.31
C ASN A 75 -2.15 -4.00 21.52
N ILE A 76 -1.36 -4.34 20.50
CA ILE A 76 -1.45 -5.61 19.77
C ILE A 76 -1.16 -6.79 20.72
N ASP A 77 -0.16 -6.66 21.59
CA ASP A 77 0.21 -7.67 22.58
C ASP A 77 -0.94 -7.89 23.59
N ALA A 78 -1.63 -6.83 23.99
CA ALA A 78 -2.80 -6.92 24.86
C ALA A 78 -4.00 -7.60 24.16
N LEU A 79 -4.22 -7.32 22.86
CA LEU A 79 -5.22 -8.02 22.05
C LEU A 79 -4.89 -9.52 21.94
N ALA A 80 -3.63 -9.89 21.74
CA ALA A 80 -3.18 -11.28 21.72
C ALA A 80 -3.40 -11.97 23.07
N ALA A 81 -3.11 -11.30 24.18
CA ALA A 81 -3.29 -11.81 25.52
C ALA A 81 -4.78 -11.94 25.92
N GLY A 82 -5.66 -11.09 25.40
CA GLY A 82 -7.11 -11.13 25.60
C GLY A 82 -7.88 -11.94 24.56
N GLY A 83 -7.21 -12.37 23.49
CA GLY A 83 -7.78 -13.04 22.34
C GLY A 83 -7.01 -14.30 21.95
N LEU A 84 -6.82 -14.50 20.66
CA LEU A 84 -6.12 -15.63 20.03
C LEU A 84 -4.96 -15.14 19.18
N GLN A 85 -3.82 -15.82 19.27
CA GLN A 85 -2.64 -15.59 18.45
C GLN A 85 -2.47 -16.74 17.45
N PHE A 86 -2.45 -16.43 16.15
CA PHE A 86 -2.27 -17.42 15.09
C PHE A 86 -0.79 -17.52 14.71
N THR A 87 -0.19 -18.68 14.93
CA THR A 87 1.23 -18.93 14.68
C THR A 87 1.50 -19.59 13.33
N ASN A 88 0.47 -19.85 12.53
CA ASN A 88 0.54 -20.48 11.22
C ASN A 88 -0.44 -19.85 10.21
N PHE A 89 -0.48 -18.51 10.21
CA PHE A 89 -1.32 -17.73 9.30
C PHE A 89 -0.53 -17.27 8.08
N HIS A 90 -1.13 -17.46 6.89
CA HIS A 90 -0.50 -17.14 5.61
C HIS A 90 -1.33 -16.15 4.80
N ALA A 91 -0.66 -15.13 4.28
CA ALA A 91 -1.18 -14.21 3.29
C ALA A 91 -0.69 -14.57 1.88
N THR A 92 -1.03 -13.79 0.87
CA THR A 92 -0.31 -13.85 -0.41
C THR A 92 0.99 -13.05 -0.30
N PRO A 93 1.98 -13.26 -1.18
CA PRO A 93 3.27 -12.59 -1.03
C PRO A 93 3.26 -11.10 -1.47
N LEU A 94 2.08 -10.48 -1.62
CA LEU A 94 1.96 -9.10 -2.08
C LEU A 94 0.60 -8.48 -1.66
N CYS A 95 0.58 -7.15 -1.45
CA CYS A 95 -0.53 -6.41 -0.86
C CYS A 95 -1.87 -6.50 -1.62
N SER A 96 -1.98 -6.09 -2.90
CA SER A 96 -3.25 -6.13 -3.64
C SER A 96 -3.85 -7.54 -3.75
N PRO A 97 -3.08 -8.61 -4.06
CA PRO A 97 -3.59 -9.97 -4.02
C PRO A 97 -4.14 -10.39 -2.65
N THR A 98 -3.44 -10.05 -1.56
CA THR A 98 -3.92 -10.32 -0.20
C THR A 98 -5.23 -9.59 0.10
N ARG A 99 -5.30 -8.29 -0.20
CA ARG A 99 -6.51 -7.47 -0.02
C ARG A 99 -7.70 -8.02 -0.81
N ALA A 100 -7.46 -8.46 -2.04
CA ALA A 100 -8.48 -9.10 -2.87
C ALA A 100 -8.95 -10.44 -2.28
N SER A 101 -8.02 -11.30 -1.84
CA SER A 101 -8.36 -12.59 -1.21
C SER A 101 -9.10 -12.41 0.11
N LEU A 102 -8.65 -11.47 0.96
CA LEU A 102 -9.27 -11.12 2.23
C LEU A 102 -10.72 -10.67 2.03
N LEU A 103 -10.95 -9.71 1.12
CA LEU A 103 -12.26 -9.12 0.92
C LEU A 103 -13.24 -10.03 0.18
N THR A 104 -12.78 -11.05 -0.52
CA THR A 104 -13.66 -11.91 -1.34
C THR A 104 -13.78 -13.35 -0.85
N GLY A 105 -12.89 -13.81 0.03
CA GLY A 105 -12.79 -15.23 0.40
C GLY A 105 -12.39 -16.13 -0.78
N ARG A 106 -11.71 -15.56 -1.77
CA ARG A 106 -11.33 -16.23 -3.02
C ARG A 106 -9.86 -16.05 -3.31
N SER A 107 -9.31 -16.97 -4.10
CA SER A 107 -7.97 -16.81 -4.65
C SER A 107 -7.84 -15.51 -5.44
N ALA A 108 -6.79 -14.75 -5.21
CA ALA A 108 -6.53 -13.49 -5.91
C ALA A 108 -6.48 -13.65 -7.44
N HIS A 109 -5.92 -14.76 -7.93
CA HIS A 109 -5.87 -15.07 -9.35
C HIS A 109 -7.27 -15.26 -9.95
N ALA A 110 -8.14 -15.98 -9.25
CA ALA A 110 -9.50 -16.23 -9.72
C ALA A 110 -10.33 -14.93 -9.84
N VAL A 111 -10.02 -13.94 -9.00
CA VAL A 111 -10.73 -12.65 -9.01
C VAL A 111 -10.04 -11.54 -9.80
N GLY A 112 -8.96 -11.86 -10.54
CA GLY A 112 -8.29 -10.92 -11.44
C GLY A 112 -7.22 -10.05 -10.80
N MET A 113 -6.71 -10.41 -9.62
CA MET A 113 -5.72 -9.66 -8.86
C MET A 113 -4.44 -10.45 -8.58
N ARG A 114 -3.84 -11.04 -9.62
CA ARG A 114 -2.58 -11.80 -9.49
C ARG A 114 -1.42 -10.98 -8.93
N ALA A 115 -1.37 -9.70 -9.23
CA ALA A 115 -0.36 -8.75 -8.78
C ALA A 115 -1.03 -7.44 -8.39
N ILE A 116 -0.26 -6.38 -8.21
CA ILE A 116 -0.77 -5.06 -7.81
C ILE A 116 -1.72 -4.47 -8.84
N SER A 117 -2.63 -3.62 -8.39
CA SER A 117 -3.69 -3.01 -9.21
C SER A 117 -3.15 -2.16 -10.38
N ASN A 118 -1.89 -1.74 -10.29
CA ASN A 118 -1.19 -0.97 -11.34
C ASN A 118 -0.93 -1.79 -12.61
N PHE A 119 -0.93 -3.12 -12.51
CA PHE A 119 -0.77 -4.01 -13.65
C PHE A 119 -2.10 -4.38 -14.27
N ARG A 120 -2.16 -4.38 -15.58
CA ARG A 120 -3.27 -4.85 -16.36
C ARG A 120 -2.77 -5.52 -17.62
N THR A 121 -3.04 -6.81 -17.77
CA THR A 121 -2.60 -7.56 -18.95
C THR A 121 -3.73 -8.00 -19.88
N GLY A 122 -4.98 -7.93 -19.40
CA GLY A 122 -6.15 -8.50 -20.09
C GLY A 122 -6.28 -10.02 -19.92
N PHE A 123 -5.29 -10.70 -19.33
CA PHE A 123 -5.49 -12.07 -18.90
C PHE A 123 -6.54 -12.10 -17.78
N PRO A 124 -7.38 -13.14 -17.69
CA PRO A 124 -8.45 -13.20 -16.69
C PRO A 124 -7.95 -13.09 -15.24
N ASN A 125 -6.72 -13.52 -14.96
CA ASN A 125 -6.09 -13.46 -13.65
C ASN A 125 -5.41 -12.12 -13.35
N MET A 126 -5.43 -11.15 -14.29
CA MET A 126 -4.76 -9.85 -14.11
C MET A 126 -5.57 -8.72 -14.74
N LEU A 127 -6.62 -8.32 -14.05
CA LEU A 127 -7.53 -7.24 -14.44
C LEU A 127 -7.13 -5.88 -13.82
N GLY A 128 -6.33 -5.87 -12.75
CA GLY A 128 -5.99 -4.69 -11.97
C GLY A 128 -7.14 -4.21 -11.08
N HIS A 129 -8.16 -5.03 -10.88
CA HIS A 129 -9.28 -4.82 -9.96
C HIS A 129 -9.97 -6.16 -9.68
N ILE A 130 -10.76 -6.23 -8.62
CA ILE A 130 -11.58 -7.41 -8.31
C ILE A 130 -12.69 -7.53 -9.36
N SER A 131 -12.85 -8.72 -9.95
CA SER A 131 -13.89 -8.98 -10.93
C SER A 131 -15.30 -8.89 -10.33
N ASN A 132 -16.31 -8.53 -11.14
CA ASN A 132 -17.68 -8.36 -10.66
C ASN A 132 -18.38 -9.70 -10.30
N ASP A 133 -17.81 -10.83 -10.70
CA ASP A 133 -18.25 -12.17 -10.30
C ASP A 133 -17.67 -12.63 -8.96
N ALA A 134 -17.06 -11.71 -8.20
CA ALA A 134 -16.54 -11.90 -6.85
C ALA A 134 -17.00 -10.75 -5.96
N ALA A 135 -18.16 -10.92 -5.34
CA ALA A 135 -18.67 -9.96 -4.35
C ALA A 135 -17.71 -9.88 -3.16
N THR A 136 -17.47 -8.65 -2.68
CA THR A 136 -16.66 -8.39 -1.50
C THR A 136 -17.44 -8.64 -0.20
N MET A 137 -16.72 -8.79 0.92
CA MET A 137 -17.36 -8.83 2.24
C MET A 137 -18.26 -7.61 2.49
N ALA A 138 -17.82 -6.43 2.06
CA ALA A 138 -18.62 -5.21 2.22
C ALA A 138 -19.94 -5.28 1.41
N GLU A 139 -19.89 -5.78 0.18
CA GLU A 139 -21.10 -5.99 -0.64
C GLU A 139 -22.05 -6.99 0.02
N VAL A 140 -21.53 -8.10 0.53
CA VAL A 140 -22.35 -9.15 1.17
C VAL A 140 -22.94 -8.66 2.50
N LEU A 141 -22.12 -8.08 3.37
CA LEU A 141 -22.56 -7.59 4.69
C LEU A 141 -23.49 -6.37 4.59
N SER A 142 -23.26 -5.48 3.62
CA SER A 142 -24.16 -4.35 3.37
C SER A 142 -25.55 -4.79 2.95
N ASP A 143 -25.66 -5.86 2.12
CA ASP A 143 -26.96 -6.44 1.73
C ASP A 143 -27.65 -7.12 2.92
N ASP A 144 -26.89 -7.60 3.92
CA ASP A 144 -27.42 -8.16 5.17
C ASP A 144 -27.67 -7.10 6.26
N GLY A 145 -27.53 -5.82 5.93
CA GLY A 145 -27.91 -4.71 6.80
C GLY A 145 -26.79 -4.10 7.64
N TYR A 146 -25.53 -4.56 7.54
CA TYR A 146 -24.40 -3.95 8.19
C TYR A 146 -24.13 -2.53 7.69
N ALA A 147 -23.66 -1.64 8.56
CA ALA A 147 -22.97 -0.44 8.14
C ALA A 147 -21.54 -0.80 7.72
N THR A 148 -21.06 -0.30 6.59
CA THR A 148 -19.79 -0.75 6.03
C THR A 148 -18.84 0.44 5.80
N PHE A 149 -17.66 0.38 6.41
CA PHE A 149 -16.67 1.46 6.39
C PHE A 149 -15.33 0.95 5.88
N CYS A 150 -14.76 1.64 4.88
CA CYS A 150 -13.40 1.43 4.42
C CYS A 150 -12.57 2.64 4.83
N VAL A 151 -11.46 2.42 5.54
CA VAL A 151 -10.57 3.48 6.00
C VAL A 151 -9.12 3.10 5.70
N GLY A 152 -8.38 3.98 5.04
CA GLY A 152 -6.98 3.78 4.70
C GLY A 152 -6.72 3.31 3.28
N LYS A 153 -5.74 2.41 3.10
CA LYS A 153 -5.25 1.92 1.80
C LYS A 153 -6.28 1.02 1.11
N TRP A 154 -6.65 1.38 -0.13
CA TRP A 154 -7.51 0.53 -0.96
C TRP A 154 -6.73 -0.43 -1.85
N HIS A 155 -5.94 0.09 -2.77
CA HIS A 155 -5.04 -0.60 -3.69
C HIS A 155 -5.70 -1.73 -4.52
N LEU A 156 -6.98 -1.58 -4.87
CA LEU A 156 -7.80 -2.54 -5.63
C LEU A 156 -8.53 -1.89 -6.81
N ALA A 157 -8.16 -0.68 -7.18
CA ALA A 157 -8.65 0.02 -8.35
C ALA A 157 -7.53 0.23 -9.37
N ARG A 158 -7.86 0.19 -10.67
CA ARG A 158 -6.90 0.46 -11.73
C ARG A 158 -6.35 1.87 -11.61
N MET A 159 -5.05 2.03 -11.80
CA MET A 159 -4.37 3.32 -11.69
C MET A 159 -5.01 4.41 -12.58
N GLU A 160 -5.38 4.07 -13.80
CA GLU A 160 -6.05 5.00 -14.72
C GLU A 160 -7.45 5.42 -14.29
N GLN A 161 -8.04 4.74 -13.30
CA GLN A 161 -9.35 5.03 -12.74
C GLN A 161 -9.27 5.79 -11.40
N CYS A 162 -8.08 5.91 -10.81
CA CYS A 162 -7.86 6.63 -9.54
C CYS A 162 -7.83 8.15 -9.76
N SER A 163 -8.86 8.70 -10.35
CA SER A 163 -8.98 10.14 -10.62
C SER A 163 -10.38 10.67 -10.28
N ALA A 164 -10.49 11.98 -10.07
CA ALA A 164 -11.77 12.65 -9.82
C ALA A 164 -12.82 12.47 -10.95
N ALA A 165 -12.41 11.96 -12.10
CA ALA A 165 -13.30 11.64 -13.22
C ALA A 165 -13.83 10.20 -13.17
N GLY A 166 -13.33 9.35 -12.28
CA GLY A 166 -13.67 7.93 -12.23
C GLY A 166 -13.24 7.14 -13.47
N PRO A 167 -13.93 6.03 -13.77
CA PRO A 167 -15.15 5.51 -13.13
C PRO A 167 -14.93 5.06 -11.68
N PHE A 168 -15.98 5.14 -10.86
CA PHE A 168 -15.90 4.86 -9.42
C PHE A 168 -16.39 3.45 -9.03
N ASP A 169 -16.68 2.59 -10.00
CA ASP A 169 -17.24 1.26 -9.81
C ASP A 169 -16.29 0.31 -9.07
N GLN A 170 -14.99 0.55 -9.15
CA GLN A 170 -13.96 -0.22 -8.45
C GLN A 170 -13.39 0.50 -7.21
N TRP A 171 -13.90 1.67 -6.88
CA TRP A 171 -13.58 2.37 -5.64
C TRP A 171 -14.36 1.76 -4.46
N PRO A 172 -13.99 2.01 -3.20
CA PRO A 172 -14.63 1.36 -2.06
C PRO A 172 -16.17 1.47 -2.05
N LEU A 173 -16.74 2.63 -2.36
CA LEU A 173 -18.19 2.82 -2.41
C LEU A 173 -18.82 1.96 -3.52
N GLY A 174 -18.18 1.82 -4.67
CA GLY A 174 -18.60 0.94 -5.76
C GLY A 174 -18.55 -0.54 -5.40
N ARG A 175 -17.76 -0.90 -4.39
CA ARG A 175 -17.53 -2.26 -3.91
C ARG A 175 -18.13 -2.52 -2.53
N GLY A 176 -19.24 -1.83 -2.21
CA GLY A 176 -20.12 -2.18 -1.10
C GLY A 176 -19.90 -1.43 0.20
N PHE A 177 -18.91 -0.55 0.29
CA PHE A 177 -18.75 0.30 1.46
C PHE A 177 -19.68 1.52 1.42
N ASP A 178 -20.30 1.82 2.56
CA ASP A 178 -21.14 3.00 2.72
C ASP A 178 -20.31 4.29 2.76
N ARG A 179 -19.12 4.22 3.36
CA ARG A 179 -18.18 5.34 3.49
C ARG A 179 -16.76 4.91 3.20
N PHE A 180 -15.98 5.84 2.70
CA PHE A 180 -14.54 5.68 2.49
C PHE A 180 -13.77 6.91 2.95
N TYR A 181 -12.63 6.69 3.59
CA TYR A 181 -11.62 7.72 3.82
C TYR A 181 -10.23 7.12 3.78
N GLY A 182 -9.35 7.61 2.91
CA GLY A 182 -8.00 7.07 2.78
C GLY A 182 -7.38 7.37 1.43
N PHE A 183 -6.63 6.42 0.89
CA PHE A 183 -5.96 6.57 -0.39
C PHE A 183 -6.14 5.33 -1.28
N LEU A 184 -6.06 5.54 -2.59
CA LEU A 184 -6.39 4.49 -3.57
C LEU A 184 -5.17 3.70 -4.04
N GLU A 185 -3.99 4.26 -3.91
CA GLU A 185 -2.72 3.77 -4.43
C GLU A 185 -2.03 2.79 -3.47
N GLY A 186 -0.85 2.29 -3.89
CA GLY A 186 -0.05 1.35 -3.10
C GLY A 186 0.66 1.99 -1.91
N GLU A 187 1.01 3.26 -2.02
CA GLU A 187 1.69 4.04 -0.99
C GLU A 187 1.23 5.49 -1.00
N THR A 188 1.50 6.21 0.07
CA THR A 188 1.37 7.67 0.16
C THR A 188 2.26 8.22 1.27
N ASP A 189 2.68 9.49 1.19
CA ASP A 189 3.41 10.17 2.26
C ASP A 189 2.54 10.26 3.52
N GLN A 190 3.11 10.00 4.70
CA GLN A 190 2.34 9.94 5.95
C GLN A 190 2.01 11.32 6.52
N PHE A 191 2.79 12.34 6.15
CA PHE A 191 2.55 13.73 6.56
C PHE A 191 1.77 14.53 5.51
N HIS A 192 1.87 14.14 4.23
CA HIS A 192 1.27 14.84 3.09
C HIS A 192 0.61 13.85 2.11
N PRO A 193 -0.40 13.08 2.55
CA PRO A 193 -0.99 12.02 1.73
C PRO A 193 -1.88 12.56 0.60
N ASP A 194 -1.97 11.78 -0.49
CA ASP A 194 -3.02 11.90 -1.48
C ASP A 194 -4.31 11.26 -0.92
N LEU A 195 -5.29 12.05 -0.49
CA LEU A 195 -6.47 11.58 0.21
C LEU A 195 -7.74 11.61 -0.64
N VAL A 196 -8.60 10.67 -0.32
CA VAL A 196 -9.97 10.55 -0.86
C VAL A 196 -10.95 10.40 0.30
N CYS A 197 -12.03 11.18 0.25
CA CYS A 197 -13.20 11.02 1.10
C CYS A 197 -14.40 10.63 0.21
N ASP A 198 -14.93 9.44 0.43
CA ASP A 198 -15.94 8.80 -0.43
C ASP A 198 -15.42 8.74 -1.90
N ASN A 199 -15.96 9.51 -2.83
CA ASN A 199 -15.49 9.57 -4.22
C ASN A 199 -14.85 10.93 -4.57
N HIS A 200 -14.31 11.66 -3.58
CA HIS A 200 -13.72 12.98 -3.78
C HIS A 200 -12.30 13.04 -3.25
N HIS A 201 -11.36 13.48 -4.07
CA HIS A 201 -10.03 13.83 -3.59
C HIS A 201 -10.11 15.04 -2.65
N VAL A 202 -9.47 14.93 -1.50
CA VAL A 202 -9.48 15.94 -0.43
C VAL A 202 -8.07 16.21 0.04
N GLU A 203 -7.86 17.35 0.67
CA GLU A 203 -6.62 17.65 1.35
C GLU A 203 -6.61 17.07 2.76
N ALA A 204 -5.42 16.80 3.29
CA ALA A 204 -5.26 16.46 4.69
C ALA A 204 -5.85 17.56 5.57
N PRO A 205 -6.54 17.19 6.67
CA PRO A 205 -7.04 18.17 7.62
C PRO A 205 -5.91 19.07 8.14
N SER A 206 -6.20 20.38 8.26
CA SER A 206 -5.22 21.27 8.88
C SER A 206 -4.88 20.80 10.30
N PRO A 207 -3.62 20.84 10.72
CA PRO A 207 -3.20 20.44 12.07
C PRO A 207 -3.89 21.26 13.19
N VAL A 208 -4.49 22.42 12.87
CA VAL A 208 -5.33 23.16 13.81
C VAL A 208 -6.72 22.52 13.84
N ARG A 209 -6.86 21.38 14.50
CA ARG A 209 -8.16 20.80 14.80
C ARG A 209 -8.84 21.60 15.92
N SER A 210 -9.99 22.19 15.62
CA SER A 210 -10.98 22.45 16.64
C SER A 210 -11.47 21.09 17.14
N ASP A 211 -11.14 20.78 18.39
CA ASP A 211 -11.47 19.58 19.13
C ASP A 211 -12.92 19.07 18.88
N ARG A 212 -13.11 18.23 17.86
CA ARG A 212 -14.37 17.50 17.66
C ARG A 212 -14.44 16.20 18.45
N SER A 213 -13.29 15.68 18.90
CA SER A 213 -13.19 14.39 19.61
C SER A 213 -13.27 14.51 21.13
N GLY A 214 -13.27 15.72 21.70
CA GLY A 214 -13.25 15.92 23.16
C GLY A 214 -11.93 15.51 23.83
N HIS A 215 -10.87 15.30 23.06
CA HIS A 215 -9.55 14.84 23.52
C HIS A 215 -8.45 15.85 23.21
N GLY A 216 -8.75 17.14 23.37
CA GLY A 216 -7.68 18.12 23.57
C GLY A 216 -7.02 17.82 24.92
N GLY A 217 -5.69 17.72 24.98
CA GLY A 217 -5.02 17.80 26.26
C GLY A 217 -5.59 18.97 27.05
N GLN A 218 -5.75 18.85 28.33
CA GLN A 218 -6.35 19.90 29.20
C GLN A 218 -5.62 21.26 29.10
N ASP A 219 -4.57 21.33 28.30
CA ASP A 219 -3.70 22.50 28.08
C ASP A 219 -3.83 23.11 26.64
N GLY A 220 -4.69 22.55 25.77
CA GLY A 220 -4.86 23.06 24.40
C GLY A 220 -3.70 22.72 23.46
N SER A 221 -2.86 21.76 23.82
CA SER A 221 -1.79 21.25 22.95
C SER A 221 -2.37 20.51 21.75
N PRO A 222 -1.78 20.64 20.53
CA PRO A 222 -2.18 19.86 19.38
C PRO A 222 -2.04 18.35 19.63
N VAL A 223 -2.96 17.55 19.16
CA VAL A 223 -2.82 16.09 19.13
C VAL A 223 -1.87 15.74 17.99
N GLY A 224 -0.74 15.16 18.31
CA GLY A 224 0.41 14.88 17.45
C GLY A 224 1.63 15.53 18.10
N GLY A 225 2.67 14.76 18.44
CA GLY A 225 3.93 15.31 18.94
C GLY A 225 4.37 16.41 17.97
N ASP A 226 4.70 17.58 18.43
CA ASP A 226 5.08 18.79 17.70
C ASP A 226 3.98 19.50 16.88
N GLY A 227 2.71 19.09 16.94
CA GLY A 227 1.58 19.82 16.32
C GLY A 227 1.39 19.60 14.82
N GLY A 228 1.93 18.51 14.24
CA GLY A 228 1.81 18.14 12.83
C GLY A 228 0.67 17.15 12.56
N TYR A 229 0.34 16.98 11.28
CA TYR A 229 -0.57 15.93 10.78
C TYR A 229 0.18 14.61 10.63
N HIS A 230 -0.49 13.48 10.94
CA HIS A 230 0.00 12.15 10.58
C HIS A 230 -1.15 11.25 10.14
N LEU A 231 -0.98 10.56 9.02
CA LEU A 231 -2.03 9.76 8.38
C LEU A 231 -2.61 8.69 9.30
N SER A 232 -1.77 7.92 10.02
CA SER A 232 -2.26 6.84 10.90
C SER A 232 -3.20 7.36 12.00
N GLU A 233 -2.95 8.57 12.53
CA GLU A 233 -3.82 9.21 13.52
C GLU A 233 -5.18 9.60 12.91
N ASP A 234 -5.14 10.23 11.74
CA ASP A 234 -6.33 10.68 11.03
C ASP A 234 -7.21 9.49 10.60
N LEU A 235 -6.62 8.39 10.13
CA LEU A 235 -7.38 7.18 9.77
C LEU A 235 -8.18 6.64 10.95
N VAL A 236 -7.61 6.58 12.14
CA VAL A 236 -8.32 6.10 13.34
C VAL A 236 -9.40 7.09 13.78
N ASP A 237 -9.13 8.39 13.72
CA ASP A 237 -10.15 9.41 13.99
C ASP A 237 -11.36 9.28 13.06
N GLN A 238 -11.12 9.07 11.76
CA GLN A 238 -12.19 8.89 10.77
C GLN A 238 -12.95 7.58 10.99
N ALA A 239 -12.26 6.48 11.27
CA ALA A 239 -12.89 5.21 11.58
C ALA A 239 -13.81 5.32 12.81
N LEU A 240 -13.30 5.88 13.91
CA LEU A 240 -14.09 6.10 15.12
C LEU A 240 -15.25 7.07 14.90
N GLY A 241 -15.04 8.12 14.09
CA GLY A 241 -16.10 9.05 13.72
C GLY A 241 -17.24 8.38 12.95
N MET A 242 -16.94 7.55 11.94
CA MET A 242 -17.93 6.80 11.16
C MET A 242 -18.69 5.79 12.03
N ILE A 243 -17.98 5.07 12.90
CA ILE A 243 -18.59 4.12 13.86
C ILE A 243 -19.50 4.86 14.82
N ALA A 244 -19.03 5.96 15.45
CA ALA A 244 -19.80 6.74 16.42
C ALA A 244 -21.07 7.33 15.80
N ASP A 245 -20.98 7.86 14.58
CA ASP A 245 -22.15 8.39 13.84
C ASP A 245 -23.18 7.27 13.57
N SER A 246 -22.73 6.10 13.17
CA SER A 246 -23.60 4.94 12.91
C SER A 246 -24.29 4.47 14.19
N VAL A 247 -23.53 4.18 15.25
CA VAL A 247 -24.04 3.68 16.53
C VAL A 247 -24.92 4.72 17.22
N GLY A 248 -24.55 6.01 17.13
CA GLY A 248 -25.35 7.09 17.72
C GLY A 248 -26.75 7.23 17.12
N VAL A 249 -26.93 6.91 15.85
CA VAL A 249 -28.22 7.02 15.13
C VAL A 249 -28.96 5.70 15.05
N ARG A 250 -28.25 4.58 14.91
CA ARG A 250 -28.80 3.22 14.79
C ARG A 250 -28.00 2.25 15.65
N PRO A 251 -28.18 2.27 16.97
CA PRO A 251 -27.38 1.48 17.93
C PRO A 251 -27.51 -0.03 17.73
N ASP A 252 -28.59 -0.50 17.15
CA ASP A 252 -28.87 -1.91 16.90
C ASP A 252 -28.36 -2.39 15.52
N ARG A 253 -27.73 -1.49 14.73
CA ARG A 253 -27.16 -1.82 13.43
C ARG A 253 -25.70 -2.24 13.60
N PRO A 254 -25.30 -3.50 13.34
CA PRO A 254 -23.90 -3.88 13.36
C PRO A 254 -23.10 -3.18 12.26
N PHE A 255 -21.79 -3.11 12.42
CA PHE A 255 -20.90 -2.52 11.44
C PHE A 255 -19.75 -3.45 11.04
N PHE A 256 -19.30 -3.28 9.80
CA PHE A 256 -18.05 -3.84 9.29
C PHE A 256 -17.11 -2.68 8.97
N THR A 257 -15.96 -2.66 9.61
CA THR A 257 -14.89 -1.69 9.34
C THR A 257 -13.65 -2.39 8.80
N TYR A 258 -13.22 -2.02 7.61
CA TYR A 258 -11.94 -2.40 7.04
C TYR A 258 -10.98 -1.22 7.22
N LEU A 259 -10.10 -1.30 8.24
CA LEU A 259 -9.09 -0.30 8.55
C LEU A 259 -7.73 -0.80 8.06
N ALA A 260 -7.30 -0.31 6.92
CA ALA A 260 -6.04 -0.70 6.29
C ALA A 260 -5.04 0.45 6.39
N PHE A 261 -4.09 0.33 7.32
CA PHE A 261 -3.03 1.34 7.45
C PHE A 261 -2.13 1.40 6.21
N GLY A 262 -1.49 2.56 5.96
CA GLY A 262 -0.31 2.64 5.12
C GLY A 262 0.94 2.12 5.84
N ALA A 263 0.91 2.07 7.15
CA ALA A 263 1.96 1.52 8.00
C ALA A 263 1.96 -0.03 7.91
N THR A 264 3.10 -0.67 7.81
CA THR A 264 4.46 -0.14 7.86
C THR A 264 5.14 -0.08 6.48
N HIS A 265 4.37 0.03 5.41
CA HIS A 265 4.93 0.24 4.06
C HIS A 265 5.74 1.54 4.01
N ALA A 266 6.79 1.57 3.20
CA ALA A 266 7.52 2.81 2.93
C ALA A 266 6.59 3.90 2.33
N PRO A 267 6.84 5.19 2.63
CA PRO A 267 7.95 5.71 3.44
C PRO A 267 7.78 5.43 4.93
N HIS A 268 8.85 4.97 5.58
CA HIS A 268 8.85 4.82 7.03
C HIS A 268 8.95 6.20 7.67
N GLN A 269 7.81 6.73 8.05
CA GLN A 269 7.68 8.07 8.63
C GLN A 269 6.88 7.99 9.94
N ALA A 270 7.36 8.66 10.98
CA ALA A 270 6.73 8.69 12.29
C ALA A 270 6.94 10.05 12.97
N PRO A 271 6.10 10.44 13.94
CA PRO A 271 6.34 11.63 14.75
C PRO A 271 7.67 11.57 15.50
N GLU A 272 8.32 12.72 15.68
CA GLU A 272 9.68 12.82 16.23
C GLU A 272 9.85 12.12 17.58
N ALA A 273 8.84 12.19 18.45
CA ALA A 273 8.90 11.54 19.77
C ALA A 273 9.13 10.02 19.67
N TYR A 274 8.55 9.35 18.67
CA TYR A 274 8.77 7.92 18.42
C TYR A 274 10.13 7.68 17.82
N LEU A 275 10.60 8.51 16.89
CA LEU A 275 11.93 8.42 16.30
C LEU A 275 13.03 8.54 17.36
N GLU A 276 12.89 9.45 18.31
CA GLU A 276 13.84 9.62 19.42
C GLU A 276 13.78 8.44 20.42
N LYS A 277 12.62 7.82 20.64
CA LYS A 277 12.46 6.62 21.48
C LYS A 277 13.35 5.44 21.03
N TYR A 278 13.55 5.31 19.73
CA TYR A 278 14.32 4.20 19.14
C TYR A 278 15.78 4.53 18.85
N ARG A 279 16.23 5.76 19.08
CA ARG A 279 17.60 6.19 18.78
C ARG A 279 18.64 5.31 19.48
N GLY A 280 19.55 4.68 18.69
CA GLY A 280 20.63 3.80 19.16
C GLY A 280 20.19 2.38 19.53
N ARG A 281 18.90 2.01 19.39
CA ARG A 281 18.42 0.67 19.77
C ARG A 281 18.86 -0.44 18.82
N TYR A 282 19.29 -0.11 17.60
CA TYR A 282 19.65 -1.07 16.55
C TYR A 282 21.12 -0.99 16.12
N ASP A 283 21.98 -0.31 16.89
CA ASP A 283 23.42 -0.20 16.62
C ASP A 283 24.15 -1.54 16.63
N GLU A 284 23.60 -2.55 17.33
CA GLU A 284 24.12 -3.93 17.36
C GLU A 284 23.98 -4.65 16.02
N GLY A 285 23.07 -4.19 15.14
CA GLY A 285 22.83 -4.68 13.80
C GLY A 285 21.94 -5.91 13.71
N TRP A 286 21.55 -6.19 12.47
CA TRP A 286 20.52 -7.21 12.17
C TRP A 286 20.89 -8.63 12.59
N ASP A 287 22.15 -9.05 12.57
CA ASP A 287 22.54 -10.42 12.95
C ASP A 287 22.28 -10.67 14.45
N VAL A 288 22.56 -9.68 15.29
CA VAL A 288 22.35 -9.77 16.75
C VAL A 288 20.87 -9.66 17.08
N VAL A 289 20.18 -8.67 16.49
CA VAL A 289 18.75 -8.42 16.70
C VAL A 289 17.92 -9.62 16.23
N ARG A 290 18.22 -10.15 15.05
CA ARG A 290 17.56 -11.32 14.48
C ARG A 290 17.67 -12.54 15.38
N ARG A 291 18.87 -12.81 15.94
CA ARG A 291 19.06 -13.89 16.90
C ARG A 291 18.28 -13.66 18.18
N ARG A 292 18.30 -12.43 18.71
CA ARG A 292 17.55 -12.04 19.91
C ARG A 292 16.04 -12.23 19.71
N TRP A 293 15.48 -11.83 18.58
CA TRP A 293 14.07 -12.03 18.28
C TRP A 293 13.73 -13.50 18.14
N PHE A 294 14.55 -14.27 17.47
CA PHE A 294 14.41 -15.71 17.35
C PHE A 294 14.40 -16.43 18.72
N GLU A 295 15.32 -16.07 19.61
CA GLU A 295 15.38 -16.63 20.96
C GLU A 295 14.14 -16.25 21.78
N ARG A 296 13.60 -15.04 21.59
CA ARG A 296 12.33 -14.64 22.19
C ARG A 296 11.14 -15.40 21.61
N GLN A 297 11.12 -15.66 20.31
CA GLN A 297 10.10 -16.50 19.68
C GLN A 297 10.04 -17.89 20.28
N LEU A 298 11.18 -18.53 20.47
CA LEU A 298 11.28 -19.83 21.16
C LEU A 298 10.80 -19.74 22.62
N ALA A 299 11.25 -18.72 23.35
CA ALA A 299 10.86 -18.51 24.75
C ALA A 299 9.36 -18.23 24.91
N LEU A 300 8.76 -17.49 23.99
CA LEU A 300 7.33 -17.24 23.93
C LEU A 300 6.55 -18.47 23.43
N GLY A 301 7.19 -19.40 22.71
CA GLY A 301 6.56 -20.55 22.09
C GLY A 301 5.68 -20.19 20.88
N VAL A 302 5.99 -19.10 20.18
CA VAL A 302 5.32 -18.71 18.92
C VAL A 302 5.89 -19.46 17.72
N ILE A 303 7.03 -20.08 17.90
CA ILE A 303 7.63 -21.08 16.99
C ILE A 303 7.90 -22.36 17.78
N PRO A 304 7.83 -23.54 17.14
CA PRO A 304 8.10 -24.83 17.80
C PRO A 304 9.51 -24.91 18.38
N GLU A 305 9.65 -25.66 19.47
CA GLU A 305 10.97 -26.06 19.98
C GLU A 305 11.71 -26.89 18.91
N GLY A 306 12.97 -26.55 18.64
CA GLY A 306 13.76 -27.19 17.60
C GLY A 306 13.72 -26.49 16.24
N THR A 307 12.88 -25.43 16.06
CA THR A 307 12.97 -24.60 14.87
C THR A 307 14.40 -24.05 14.71
N GLU A 308 14.92 -24.08 13.51
CA GLU A 308 16.21 -23.49 13.17
C GLU A 308 16.03 -22.07 12.63
N LEU A 309 16.99 -21.19 12.91
CA LEU A 309 17.01 -19.85 12.30
C LEU A 309 17.57 -19.96 10.89
N ALA A 310 16.77 -19.67 9.87
CA ALA A 310 17.21 -19.70 8.48
C ALA A 310 18.52 -18.91 8.27
N PRO A 311 19.43 -19.32 7.38
CA PRO A 311 20.64 -18.57 7.09
C PRO A 311 20.33 -17.19 6.51
N ARG A 312 21.35 -16.30 6.46
CA ARG A 312 21.19 -15.03 5.76
C ARG A 312 20.81 -15.28 4.30
N ASN A 313 19.85 -14.49 3.82
CA ASN A 313 19.46 -14.54 2.41
C ASN A 313 20.64 -14.12 1.51
N PRO A 314 20.71 -14.65 0.27
CA PRO A 314 21.67 -14.19 -0.71
C PRO A 314 21.67 -12.66 -0.88
N GLY A 315 22.85 -12.06 -0.78
CA GLY A 315 23.01 -10.59 -0.90
C GLY A 315 22.91 -9.82 0.42
N VAL A 316 22.54 -10.49 1.53
CA VAL A 316 22.60 -9.88 2.86
C VAL A 316 24.00 -10.10 3.43
N GLU A 317 24.77 -9.02 3.56
CA GLU A 317 26.12 -9.07 4.12
C GLU A 317 26.10 -9.21 5.65
N PRO A 318 27.13 -9.84 6.27
CA PRO A 318 27.30 -9.81 7.70
C PRO A 318 27.39 -8.36 8.20
N TRP A 319 26.69 -8.03 9.28
CA TRP A 319 26.72 -6.69 9.84
C TRP A 319 28.13 -6.16 10.15
N GLU A 320 28.97 -7.02 10.69
CA GLU A 320 30.34 -6.67 11.06
C GLU A 320 31.26 -6.33 9.87
N ASP A 321 30.91 -6.83 8.66
CA ASP A 321 31.68 -6.58 7.44
C ASP A 321 31.30 -5.24 6.77
N LEU A 322 30.19 -4.61 7.21
CA LEU A 322 29.74 -3.34 6.64
C LEU A 322 30.62 -2.16 7.04
N PRO A 323 30.85 -1.18 6.13
CA PRO A 323 31.44 0.10 6.49
C PRO A 323 30.67 0.83 7.60
N GLU A 324 31.38 1.63 8.41
CA GLU A 324 30.79 2.32 9.56
C GLU A 324 29.58 3.18 9.19
N ASN A 325 29.69 4.00 8.12
CA ASN A 325 28.59 4.86 7.67
C ASN A 325 27.38 4.05 7.22
N GLN A 326 27.59 2.89 6.58
CA GLN A 326 26.51 1.99 6.17
C GLN A 326 25.81 1.37 7.39
N ARG A 327 26.56 0.97 8.42
CA ARG A 327 25.96 0.47 9.68
C ARG A 327 25.12 1.56 10.36
N ARG A 328 25.64 2.77 10.47
CA ARG A 328 24.91 3.89 11.07
C ARG A 328 23.63 4.22 10.29
N LEU A 329 23.71 4.26 8.96
CA LEU A 329 22.56 4.47 8.10
C LEU A 329 21.52 3.36 8.26
N ALA A 330 21.94 2.10 8.17
CA ALA A 330 21.06 0.95 8.30
C ALA A 330 20.39 0.87 9.68
N ALA A 331 21.10 1.16 10.76
CA ALA A 331 20.53 1.23 12.11
C ALA A 331 19.44 2.32 12.19
N ARG A 332 19.71 3.52 11.67
CA ARG A 332 18.75 4.64 11.70
C ARG A 332 17.50 4.36 10.86
N LEU A 333 17.63 3.67 9.72
CA LEU A 333 16.49 3.25 8.90
C LEU A 333 15.59 2.25 9.64
N GLN A 334 16.18 1.33 10.43
CA GLN A 334 15.40 0.42 11.27
C GLN A 334 14.72 1.13 12.45
N GLU A 335 15.37 2.13 13.02
CA GLU A 335 14.77 2.98 14.07
C GLU A 335 13.52 3.68 13.55
N ALA A 336 13.55 4.19 12.31
CA ALA A 336 12.40 4.82 11.68
C ALA A 336 11.25 3.82 11.45
N PHE A 337 11.55 2.60 10.99
CA PHE A 337 10.55 1.54 10.87
C PHE A 337 9.94 1.17 12.24
N ALA A 338 10.77 0.98 13.26
CA ALA A 338 10.30 0.63 14.60
C ALA A 338 9.44 1.73 15.22
N ALA A 339 9.82 2.98 15.02
CA ALA A 339 9.04 4.15 15.42
C ALA A 339 7.68 4.20 14.72
N PHE A 340 7.64 3.85 13.44
CA PHE A 340 6.40 3.85 12.64
C PHE A 340 5.44 2.73 13.09
N LEU A 341 5.96 1.53 13.38
CA LEU A 341 5.15 0.44 13.90
C LEU A 341 4.60 0.73 15.31
N ASP A 342 5.45 1.22 16.22
CA ASP A 342 5.07 1.63 17.58
C ASP A 342 3.98 2.73 17.57
N HIS A 343 4.17 3.76 16.74
CA HIS A 343 3.15 4.79 16.55
C HIS A 343 1.83 4.20 16.03
N SER A 344 1.89 3.23 15.12
CA SER A 344 0.69 2.58 14.57
C SER A 344 0.01 1.69 15.61
N ASP A 345 0.78 1.02 16.49
CA ASP A 345 0.24 0.27 17.62
C ASP A 345 -0.53 1.17 18.59
N ASP A 346 0.00 2.37 18.89
CA ASP A 346 -0.72 3.36 19.71
C ASP A 346 -2.05 3.79 19.05
N GLN A 347 -2.09 3.87 17.71
CA GLN A 347 -3.34 4.17 17.01
C GLN A 347 -4.34 3.01 17.10
N ILE A 348 -3.86 1.76 17.06
CA ILE A 348 -4.70 0.58 17.33
C ILE A 348 -5.23 0.61 18.76
N GLY A 349 -4.41 1.01 19.74
CA GLY A 349 -4.84 1.25 21.11
C GLY A 349 -5.98 2.27 21.21
N ARG A 350 -5.85 3.41 20.51
CA ARG A 350 -6.91 4.43 20.43
C ARG A 350 -8.21 3.89 19.81
N LEU A 351 -8.11 3.02 18.80
CA LEU A 351 -9.27 2.36 18.21
C LEU A 351 -9.98 1.48 19.25
N VAL A 352 -9.23 0.64 19.97
CA VAL A 352 -9.77 -0.26 21.01
C VAL A 352 -10.44 0.56 22.13
N GLU A 353 -9.77 1.58 22.66
CA GLU A 353 -10.35 2.48 23.64
C GLU A 353 -11.60 3.21 23.15
N GLY A 354 -11.62 3.58 21.87
CA GLY A 354 -12.75 4.21 21.23
C GLY A 354 -13.97 3.27 21.15
N LEU A 355 -13.74 2.01 20.74
CA LEU A 355 -14.78 0.97 20.70
C LEU A 355 -15.33 0.65 22.11
N ASP A 356 -14.45 0.55 23.11
CA ASP A 356 -14.86 0.35 24.52
C ASP A 356 -15.73 1.51 25.02
N ARG A 357 -15.30 2.75 24.80
CA ARG A 357 -16.05 3.96 25.17
C ARG A 357 -17.41 4.05 24.50
N LEU A 358 -17.55 3.52 23.28
CA LEU A 358 -18.82 3.43 22.56
C LEU A 358 -19.67 2.23 23.02
N GLY A 359 -19.15 1.38 23.91
CA GLY A 359 -19.82 0.16 24.38
C GLY A 359 -19.95 -0.92 23.28
N GLN A 360 -19.03 -0.91 22.31
CA GLN A 360 -19.08 -1.82 21.17
C GLN A 360 -17.98 -2.90 21.21
N LEU A 361 -16.93 -2.74 22.03
CA LEU A 361 -15.75 -3.60 22.02
C LEU A 361 -16.09 -5.07 22.31
N ASP A 362 -16.93 -5.33 23.33
CA ASP A 362 -17.21 -6.70 23.79
C ASP A 362 -17.85 -7.55 22.69
N ASN A 363 -18.78 -6.98 21.90
CA ASN A 363 -19.43 -7.65 20.77
C ASN A 363 -18.80 -7.30 19.42
N THR A 364 -17.47 -7.12 19.37
CA THR A 364 -16.73 -6.86 18.13
C THR A 364 -15.69 -7.96 17.89
N VAL A 365 -15.78 -8.61 16.73
CA VAL A 365 -14.69 -9.46 16.20
C VAL A 365 -13.62 -8.52 15.65
N LEU A 366 -12.51 -8.39 16.36
CA LEU A 366 -11.37 -7.56 15.97
C LEU A 366 -10.21 -8.43 15.48
N CYS A 367 -9.89 -8.35 14.18
CA CYS A 367 -8.75 -9.03 13.56
C CYS A 367 -7.65 -8.02 13.28
N VAL A 368 -6.43 -8.29 13.75
CA VAL A 368 -5.22 -7.51 13.43
C VAL A 368 -4.25 -8.43 12.70
N LEU A 369 -3.86 -8.08 11.47
CA LEU A 369 -3.03 -8.93 10.63
C LEU A 369 -2.15 -8.10 9.68
N ALA A 370 -1.13 -8.74 9.10
CA ALA A 370 -0.32 -8.16 8.03
C ALA A 370 -0.71 -8.74 6.66
N ASP A 371 -0.48 -7.98 5.59
CA ASP A 371 -0.87 -8.37 4.23
C ASP A 371 0.21 -9.15 3.47
N ASN A 372 1.46 -9.04 3.82
CA ASN A 372 2.58 -9.85 3.33
C ASN A 372 3.78 -9.74 4.27
N GLY A 373 4.80 -10.55 4.03
CA GLY A 373 6.03 -10.46 4.80
C GLY A 373 6.75 -9.12 4.64
N ALA A 374 7.68 -8.82 5.55
CA ALA A 374 8.50 -7.61 5.53
C ALA A 374 9.15 -7.38 4.16
N SER A 375 9.22 -6.11 3.75
CA SER A 375 9.60 -5.71 2.40
C SER A 375 11.12 -5.61 2.22
N GLN A 376 11.61 -6.09 1.09
CA GLN A 376 13.00 -5.95 0.65
C GLN A 376 13.21 -4.75 -0.28
N GLU A 377 12.23 -3.89 -0.47
CA GLU A 377 12.22 -2.86 -1.52
C GLU A 377 13.21 -1.73 -1.28
N GLY A 378 13.72 -1.57 -0.06
CA GLY A 378 14.83 -0.69 0.24
C GLY A 378 16.20 -1.14 -0.32
N GLY A 379 16.26 -2.33 -0.93
CA GLY A 379 17.48 -2.87 -1.53
C GLY A 379 18.53 -3.31 -0.49
N PRO A 380 19.78 -3.55 -0.92
CA PRO A 380 20.81 -4.08 -0.03
C PRO A 380 21.26 -3.07 1.05
N TYR A 381 21.11 -1.76 0.81
CA TYR A 381 21.67 -0.71 1.67
C TYR A 381 20.62 0.16 2.34
N GLY A 382 19.34 0.00 1.99
CA GLY A 382 18.29 0.94 2.33
C GLY A 382 18.33 2.20 1.48
N VAL A 383 17.31 3.04 1.60
CA VAL A 383 17.23 4.30 0.88
C VAL A 383 16.70 5.39 1.81
N MET A 384 17.24 6.60 1.67
CA MET A 384 16.74 7.78 2.36
C MET A 384 15.63 8.47 1.57
N HIS A 385 15.70 8.39 0.23
CA HIS A 385 14.69 8.93 -0.67
C HIS A 385 14.39 7.93 -1.80
N GLU A 386 13.31 7.17 -1.69
CA GLU A 386 12.90 6.25 -2.76
C GLU A 386 12.72 6.93 -4.10
N MET A 387 12.27 8.18 -4.12
CA MET A 387 12.14 8.95 -5.35
C MET A 387 13.47 9.15 -6.08
N LYS A 388 14.62 9.15 -5.40
CA LYS A 388 15.96 9.12 -6.05
C LYS A 388 16.17 7.79 -6.77
N PHE A 389 15.89 6.69 -6.12
CA PHE A 389 15.99 5.37 -6.74
C PHE A 389 15.12 5.27 -8.00
N PHE A 390 13.91 5.77 -7.95
CA PHE A 390 12.99 5.84 -9.10
C PHE A 390 13.50 6.72 -10.23
N ASN A 391 14.32 7.70 -9.92
CA ASN A 391 15.01 8.50 -10.92
C ASN A 391 16.30 7.84 -11.46
N GLY A 392 16.69 6.67 -10.92
CA GLY A 392 17.93 5.97 -11.27
C GLY A 392 19.17 6.61 -10.62
N ILE A 393 18.96 7.35 -9.55
CA ILE A 393 20.03 7.95 -8.73
C ILE A 393 20.30 6.98 -7.58
N LEU A 394 21.50 6.45 -7.53
CA LEU A 394 21.93 5.62 -6.40
C LEU A 394 22.47 6.54 -5.30
N GLU A 395 21.81 6.52 -4.15
CA GLU A 395 22.36 7.15 -2.94
C GLU A 395 23.50 6.31 -2.40
N THR A 396 24.61 6.95 -2.11
CA THR A 396 25.67 6.29 -1.36
C THR A 396 25.45 6.49 0.14
N PRO A 397 25.87 5.51 0.98
CA PRO A 397 25.78 5.69 2.44
C PRO A 397 26.49 6.96 2.95
N ASP A 398 27.56 7.36 2.30
CA ASP A 398 28.31 8.57 2.67
C ASP A 398 27.55 9.88 2.39
N GLU A 399 26.72 9.92 1.34
CA GLU A 399 25.84 11.07 1.05
C GLU A 399 24.63 11.06 1.99
N ALA A 400 24.00 9.90 2.19
CA ALA A 400 22.81 9.77 3.05
C ALA A 400 23.10 10.10 4.51
N ILE A 401 24.31 9.78 5.00
CA ILE A 401 24.70 10.03 6.40
C ILE A 401 24.77 11.50 6.77
N GLU A 402 24.97 12.40 5.80
CA GLU A 402 24.99 13.85 6.03
C GLU A 402 23.63 14.37 6.50
N ARG A 403 22.54 13.63 6.21
CA ARG A 403 21.17 13.96 6.54
C ARG A 403 20.49 12.87 7.41
N ILE A 404 21.26 12.14 8.21
CA ILE A 404 20.79 11.01 9.01
C ILE A 404 19.66 11.40 9.99
N ASP A 405 19.64 12.64 10.46
CA ASP A 405 18.63 13.14 11.40
C ASP A 405 17.28 13.42 10.73
N ASP A 406 17.22 13.53 9.40
CA ASP A 406 15.98 13.69 8.66
C ASP A 406 15.23 12.35 8.48
N ILE A 407 15.93 11.22 8.67
CA ILE A 407 15.37 9.87 8.47
C ILE A 407 14.17 9.63 9.39
N GLY A 408 13.07 9.24 8.76
CA GLY A 408 11.79 8.96 9.41
C GLY A 408 10.90 10.18 9.62
N GLY A 409 11.43 11.38 9.35
CA GLY A 409 10.67 12.63 9.40
C GLY A 409 10.07 13.05 8.05
N PRO A 410 9.40 14.21 7.99
CA PRO A 410 8.73 14.70 6.77
C PRO A 410 9.70 15.02 5.63
N HIS A 411 11.00 15.22 5.94
CA HIS A 411 12.03 15.54 4.94
C HIS A 411 12.71 14.29 4.35
N SER A 412 12.14 13.12 4.54
CA SER A 412 12.68 11.85 4.03
C SER A 412 11.56 10.96 3.47
N HIS A 413 11.94 10.00 2.63
CA HIS A 413 11.03 9.00 2.06
C HIS A 413 11.75 7.65 2.12
N THR A 414 11.82 7.08 3.33
CA THR A 414 12.79 6.04 3.68
C THR A 414 12.26 4.64 3.52
N ASN A 415 13.19 3.71 3.22
CA ASN A 415 12.96 2.27 3.33
C ASN A 415 14.23 1.59 3.83
N TYR A 416 14.10 0.53 4.64
CA TYR A 416 15.22 -0.15 5.28
C TYR A 416 15.91 -1.19 4.36
N PRO A 417 17.18 -1.60 4.65
CA PRO A 417 17.89 -2.59 3.86
C PRO A 417 17.42 -4.03 4.09
N TRP A 418 17.74 -4.93 3.15
CA TRP A 418 17.42 -6.37 3.17
C TRP A 418 17.71 -7.08 4.49
N GLY A 419 18.79 -6.70 5.18
CA GLY A 419 19.13 -7.32 6.47
C GLY A 419 18.03 -7.13 7.52
N TRP A 420 17.41 -5.96 7.56
CA TRP A 420 16.29 -5.69 8.46
C TRP A 420 14.98 -6.33 7.99
N ALA A 421 14.74 -6.38 6.68
CA ALA A 421 13.60 -7.11 6.15
C ALA A 421 13.66 -8.59 6.56
N GLN A 422 14.84 -9.22 6.43
CA GLN A 422 15.02 -10.60 6.89
C GLN A 422 14.89 -10.74 8.42
N CYS A 423 15.33 -9.74 9.18
CA CYS A 423 15.12 -9.70 10.63
C CYS A 423 13.62 -9.70 10.96
N GLY A 424 12.83 -8.88 10.26
CA GLY A 424 11.38 -8.80 10.42
C GLY A 424 10.63 -10.09 10.09
N ASN A 425 11.18 -10.93 9.22
CA ASN A 425 10.61 -12.22 8.85
C ASN A 425 11.15 -13.41 9.63
N SER A 426 11.93 -13.18 10.72
CA SER A 426 12.47 -14.27 11.53
C SER A 426 11.39 -15.25 11.99
N PRO A 427 11.63 -16.58 11.96
CA PRO A 427 12.90 -17.27 11.64
C PRO A 427 13.08 -17.56 10.15
N PHE A 428 12.17 -17.15 9.29
CA PHE A 428 12.03 -17.54 7.91
C PHE A 428 13.08 -16.93 6.98
N LYS A 429 13.19 -17.50 5.77
CA LYS A 429 13.98 -16.96 4.68
C LYS A 429 13.10 -16.20 3.67
N TRP A 430 13.74 -15.29 2.94
CA TRP A 430 13.14 -14.41 1.95
C TRP A 430 12.17 -13.37 2.53
N TYR A 431 11.41 -12.71 1.67
CA TYR A 431 10.67 -11.47 1.93
C TYR A 431 9.40 -11.41 1.09
N LYS A 432 8.64 -10.32 1.22
CA LYS A 432 7.59 -9.87 0.28
C LYS A 432 7.97 -10.25 -1.16
N GLN A 433 7.00 -10.56 -2.00
CA GLN A 433 7.13 -11.03 -3.39
C GLN A 433 7.73 -12.45 -3.56
N ASN A 434 8.10 -13.13 -2.49
CA ASN A 434 8.58 -14.51 -2.53
C ASN A 434 7.53 -15.48 -1.96
N THR A 435 7.48 -16.69 -2.52
CA THR A 435 6.52 -17.72 -2.08
C THR A 435 7.09 -18.62 -0.96
N HIS A 436 8.31 -18.35 -0.49
CA HIS A 436 8.87 -18.91 0.75
C HIS A 436 8.17 -18.34 1.98
N GLU A 437 8.34 -18.98 3.12
CA GLU A 437 7.65 -18.60 4.37
C GLU A 437 7.83 -17.10 4.72
N GLY A 438 9.02 -16.52 4.55
CA GLY A 438 9.24 -15.10 4.84
C GLY A 438 8.44 -14.11 3.96
N GLY A 439 7.87 -14.57 2.85
CA GLY A 439 7.01 -13.72 2.03
C GLY A 439 5.52 -13.90 2.31
N VAL A 440 5.11 -15.05 2.84
CA VAL A 440 3.69 -15.44 2.97
C VAL A 440 3.24 -15.70 4.40
N HIS A 441 4.12 -16.07 5.31
CA HIS A 441 3.82 -16.36 6.70
C HIS A 441 3.89 -15.08 7.53
N VAL A 442 2.75 -14.60 8.00
CA VAL A 442 2.59 -13.27 8.61
C VAL A 442 1.84 -13.37 9.96
N PRO A 443 1.95 -12.34 10.84
CA PRO A 443 1.27 -12.37 12.11
C PRO A 443 -0.24 -12.12 11.95
N MET A 444 -1.06 -12.77 12.80
CA MET A 444 -2.47 -12.49 12.96
C MET A 444 -2.93 -12.68 14.41
N VAL A 445 -3.71 -11.74 14.90
CA VAL A 445 -4.36 -11.75 16.22
C VAL A 445 -5.87 -11.56 16.02
N ILE A 446 -6.69 -12.34 16.73
CA ILE A 446 -8.16 -12.17 16.77
C ILE A 446 -8.60 -12.00 18.21
N SER A 447 -9.34 -10.92 18.49
CA SER A 447 -9.97 -10.65 19.78
C SER A 447 -11.49 -10.54 19.59
N TRP A 448 -12.25 -11.21 20.45
CA TRP A 448 -13.71 -11.11 20.50
C TRP A 448 -14.18 -11.45 21.92
N PRO A 449 -14.28 -10.46 22.81
CA PRO A 449 -14.57 -10.71 24.22
C PRO A 449 -15.85 -11.48 24.48
N ASP A 450 -16.96 -11.20 23.83
CA ASP A 450 -18.23 -11.91 24.06
C ASP A 450 -18.31 -13.26 23.35
N GLY A 451 -17.58 -13.47 22.25
CA GLY A 451 -17.70 -14.67 21.43
C GLY A 451 -16.66 -15.76 21.71
N LEU A 452 -15.53 -15.43 22.35
CA LEU A 452 -14.49 -16.41 22.68
C LEU A 452 -14.72 -16.97 24.10
N ASP A 453 -14.65 -18.30 24.22
CA ASP A 453 -14.60 -18.91 25.54
C ASP A 453 -13.44 -18.30 26.36
N PRO A 454 -13.72 -17.77 27.57
CA PRO A 454 -12.68 -17.21 28.43
C PRO A 454 -11.47 -18.13 28.67
N ALA A 455 -11.66 -19.46 28.60
CA ALA A 455 -10.60 -20.44 28.73
C ALA A 455 -9.66 -20.51 27.53
N GLN A 456 -10.10 -19.98 26.38
CA GLN A 456 -9.30 -19.95 25.15
C GLN A 456 -8.51 -18.64 25.00
N ARG A 457 -8.83 -17.59 25.74
CA ARG A 457 -8.17 -16.29 25.63
C ARG A 457 -6.70 -16.39 26.04
N GLY A 458 -5.84 -15.71 25.29
CA GLY A 458 -4.39 -15.74 25.45
C GLY A 458 -3.75 -17.05 24.94
N THR A 459 -4.51 -17.90 24.24
CA THR A 459 -3.99 -19.16 23.68
C THR A 459 -3.60 -18.99 22.21
N ARG A 460 -2.81 -19.94 21.69
CA ARG A 460 -2.33 -19.95 20.31
C ARG A 460 -3.11 -20.92 19.45
N ARG A 461 -3.08 -20.63 18.15
CA ARG A 461 -3.62 -21.46 17.08
C ARG A 461 -2.51 -21.72 16.07
N ASP A 462 -2.15 -23.02 15.93
CA ASP A 462 -1.10 -23.47 15.02
C ASP A 462 -1.67 -24.19 13.77
N GLN A 463 -2.97 -24.18 13.63
CA GLN A 463 -3.63 -24.66 12.42
C GLN A 463 -3.27 -23.76 11.25
N PHE A 464 -3.01 -24.37 10.08
CA PHE A 464 -2.81 -23.64 8.86
C PHE A 464 -4.06 -22.85 8.48
N VAL A 465 -3.93 -21.54 8.33
CA VAL A 465 -4.98 -20.61 7.91
C VAL A 465 -4.44 -19.72 6.81
N ASN A 466 -5.23 -19.52 5.76
CA ASN A 466 -4.90 -18.60 4.68
C ASN A 466 -5.80 -17.35 4.72
N VAL A 467 -5.34 -16.24 4.21
CA VAL A 467 -6.08 -14.97 4.20
C VAL A 467 -7.46 -15.09 3.52
N ALA A 468 -7.62 -15.97 2.53
CA ALA A 468 -8.91 -16.23 1.90
C ALA A 468 -9.91 -16.93 2.85
N ASP A 469 -9.44 -17.55 3.94
CA ASP A 469 -10.29 -18.24 4.92
C ASP A 469 -10.98 -17.25 5.87
N ILE A 470 -10.56 -16.00 5.93
CA ILE A 470 -11.12 -14.97 6.82
C ILE A 470 -12.58 -14.65 6.45
N ALA A 471 -12.86 -14.37 5.17
CA ALA A 471 -14.21 -13.98 4.77
C ALA A 471 -15.26 -15.08 5.08
N PRO A 472 -15.10 -16.37 4.70
CA PRO A 472 -16.07 -17.40 5.06
C PRO A 472 -16.15 -17.63 6.57
N THR A 473 -15.07 -17.41 7.33
CA THR A 473 -15.11 -17.48 8.80
C THR A 473 -15.97 -16.35 9.37
N LEU A 474 -15.77 -15.12 8.92
CA LEU A 474 -16.58 -13.98 9.37
C LEU A 474 -18.04 -14.18 8.98
N TYR A 475 -18.33 -14.66 7.76
CA TYR A 475 -19.71 -14.98 7.37
C TYR A 475 -20.38 -16.00 8.32
N GLU A 476 -19.68 -17.06 8.68
CA GLU A 476 -20.19 -18.06 9.64
C GLU A 476 -20.44 -17.43 11.01
N LEU A 477 -19.50 -16.62 11.54
CA LEU A 477 -19.63 -15.97 12.84
C LEU A 477 -20.80 -14.97 12.91
N VAL A 478 -21.08 -14.28 11.82
CA VAL A 478 -22.19 -13.30 11.75
C VAL A 478 -23.50 -13.92 11.25
N GLY A 479 -23.48 -15.19 10.81
CA GLY A 479 -24.66 -15.91 10.36
C GLY A 479 -25.13 -15.55 8.95
N VAL A 480 -24.21 -15.10 8.07
CA VAL A 480 -24.48 -14.70 6.69
C VAL A 480 -23.93 -15.73 5.71
N GLU A 481 -24.59 -15.96 4.59
CA GLU A 481 -24.11 -16.84 3.53
C GLU A 481 -23.65 -16.03 2.33
N ALA A 482 -22.49 -16.41 1.74
CA ALA A 482 -22.02 -15.81 0.51
C ALA A 482 -23.03 -16.09 -0.62
N PRO A 483 -23.49 -15.07 -1.38
CA PRO A 483 -24.54 -15.24 -2.37
C PRO A 483 -24.01 -15.99 -3.61
N GLY A 484 -24.81 -16.92 -4.15
CA GLY A 484 -24.53 -17.57 -5.44
C GLY A 484 -24.75 -16.65 -6.65
N THR A 485 -25.50 -15.55 -6.46
CA THR A 485 -25.74 -14.53 -7.47
C THR A 485 -25.79 -13.16 -6.77
N TYR A 486 -25.01 -12.20 -7.23
CA TYR A 486 -25.01 -10.84 -6.71
C TYR A 486 -25.27 -9.86 -7.84
N ARG A 487 -26.26 -8.96 -7.69
CA ARG A 487 -26.70 -7.99 -8.71
C ARG A 487 -26.88 -8.60 -10.11
N GLY A 488 -27.43 -9.82 -10.16
CA GLY A 488 -27.70 -10.56 -11.40
C GLY A 488 -26.47 -11.23 -12.03
N ILE A 489 -25.31 -11.18 -11.39
CA ILE A 489 -24.06 -11.83 -11.82
C ILE A 489 -23.87 -13.10 -10.99
N GLU A 490 -23.72 -14.25 -11.65
CA GLU A 490 -23.35 -15.52 -11.01
C GLU A 490 -21.97 -15.39 -10.37
N GLN A 491 -21.86 -15.71 -9.08
CA GLN A 491 -20.65 -15.53 -8.32
C GLN A 491 -19.71 -16.74 -8.42
N LEU A 492 -18.42 -16.47 -8.50
CA LEU A 492 -17.40 -17.50 -8.32
C LEU A 492 -17.56 -18.15 -6.93
N PRO A 493 -17.32 -19.45 -6.79
CA PRO A 493 -17.35 -20.09 -5.49
C PRO A 493 -16.31 -19.47 -4.56
N VAL A 494 -16.65 -19.32 -3.28
CA VAL A 494 -15.69 -19.03 -2.22
C VAL A 494 -14.69 -20.18 -2.15
N THR A 495 -13.39 -19.88 -2.15
CA THR A 495 -12.33 -20.89 -2.13
C THR A 495 -11.69 -21.06 -0.76
N GLY A 496 -11.83 -20.07 0.11
CA GLY A 496 -11.42 -20.15 1.51
C GLY A 496 -12.31 -21.09 2.31
N ASN A 497 -11.77 -21.62 3.40
CA ASN A 497 -12.46 -22.52 4.32
C ASN A 497 -12.65 -21.81 5.67
N SER A 498 -13.87 -21.84 6.22
CA SER A 498 -14.09 -21.27 7.54
C SER A 498 -13.28 -22.03 8.61
N PHE A 499 -12.63 -21.27 9.48
CA PHE A 499 -11.95 -21.77 10.67
C PHE A 499 -12.63 -21.36 11.98
N ALA A 500 -13.94 -21.08 11.93
CA ALA A 500 -14.71 -20.67 13.11
C ALA A 500 -14.62 -21.69 14.27
N SER A 501 -14.57 -22.99 13.96
CA SER A 501 -14.38 -24.05 14.98
C SER A 501 -13.03 -23.93 15.69
N VAL A 502 -11.96 -23.55 14.98
CA VAL A 502 -10.62 -23.34 15.53
C VAL A 502 -10.58 -22.18 16.54
N LEU A 503 -11.46 -21.19 16.42
CA LEU A 503 -11.57 -20.12 17.42
C LEU A 503 -12.03 -20.66 18.78
N GLN A 504 -12.86 -21.70 18.80
CA GLN A 504 -13.48 -22.22 20.02
C GLN A 504 -12.62 -23.30 20.72
N ALA A 505 -11.76 -24.01 19.98
CA ALA A 505 -10.91 -25.06 20.56
C ALA A 505 -9.56 -25.16 19.83
N ALA A 506 -8.48 -25.27 20.61
CA ALA A 506 -7.11 -25.33 20.07
C ALA A 506 -6.77 -26.68 19.44
N ASP A 507 -7.53 -27.75 19.75
CA ASP A 507 -7.33 -29.11 19.26
C ASP A 507 -8.20 -29.45 18.02
N GLU A 508 -8.97 -28.49 17.53
CA GLU A 508 -9.67 -28.66 16.25
C GLU A 508 -8.67 -28.79 15.09
N PRO A 509 -8.94 -29.68 14.12
CA PRO A 509 -8.05 -29.83 12.98
C PRO A 509 -8.07 -28.59 12.08
N ALA A 510 -6.97 -28.37 11.35
CA ALA A 510 -6.92 -27.34 10.30
C ALA A 510 -8.01 -27.60 9.26
N THR A 511 -8.76 -26.58 8.91
CA THR A 511 -9.81 -26.65 7.88
C THR A 511 -9.25 -26.44 6.47
N ASN A 512 -8.09 -25.81 6.35
CA ASN A 512 -7.32 -25.66 5.12
C ASN A 512 -6.08 -26.55 5.18
N THR A 513 -5.93 -27.48 4.23
CA THR A 513 -4.82 -28.45 4.17
C THR A 513 -4.11 -28.42 2.82
N LEU A 514 -4.55 -27.57 1.90
CA LEU A 514 -3.99 -27.44 0.55
C LEU A 514 -4.02 -25.99 0.11
N GLN A 515 -2.87 -25.37 -0.05
CA GLN A 515 -2.76 -23.98 -0.47
C GLN A 515 -1.63 -23.81 -1.49
N TYR A 516 -1.96 -23.26 -2.66
CA TYR A 516 -0.95 -22.82 -3.63
C TYR A 516 -0.59 -21.35 -3.41
N PHE A 517 0.62 -21.00 -3.86
CA PHE A 517 1.09 -19.61 -3.96
C PHE A 517 1.74 -19.40 -5.35
N GLU A 518 1.60 -18.20 -5.88
CA GLU A 518 2.31 -17.73 -7.07
C GLU A 518 2.54 -16.22 -6.98
N MET A 519 3.73 -15.78 -7.38
CA MET A 519 4.04 -14.38 -7.56
C MET A 519 5.17 -14.19 -8.56
N GLY A 520 4.86 -13.53 -9.71
CA GLY A 520 5.85 -13.20 -10.72
C GLY A 520 6.61 -14.41 -11.28
N GLY A 521 5.97 -15.59 -11.30
CA GLY A 521 6.57 -16.86 -11.73
C GLY A 521 7.12 -17.71 -10.57
N SER A 522 7.38 -17.16 -9.39
CA SER A 522 7.71 -17.95 -8.21
C SER A 522 6.48 -18.73 -7.74
N ARG A 523 6.66 -19.98 -7.36
CA ARG A 523 5.57 -20.94 -7.14
C ARG A 523 5.77 -21.69 -5.85
N ALA A 524 4.70 -21.95 -5.10
CA ALA A 524 4.73 -22.88 -3.99
C ALA A 524 3.39 -23.58 -3.79
N LEU A 525 3.44 -24.74 -3.16
CA LEU A 525 2.27 -25.49 -2.71
C LEU A 525 2.54 -26.04 -1.30
N VAL A 526 1.63 -25.73 -0.39
CA VAL A 526 1.53 -26.41 0.90
C VAL A 526 0.44 -27.48 0.80
N ALA A 527 0.78 -28.71 1.16
CA ALA A 527 -0.15 -29.84 1.20
C ALA A 527 0.07 -30.64 2.50
N GLY A 528 -0.83 -30.44 3.48
CA GLY A 528 -0.63 -30.92 4.84
C GLY A 528 0.64 -30.34 5.45
N GLU A 529 1.55 -31.21 5.86
CA GLU A 529 2.82 -30.82 6.49
C GLU A 529 3.98 -30.58 5.48
N TRP A 530 3.72 -30.72 4.19
CA TRP A 530 4.74 -30.59 3.14
C TRP A 530 4.58 -29.33 2.34
N LYS A 531 5.72 -28.72 1.96
CA LYS A 531 5.77 -27.59 1.04
C LYS A 531 6.78 -27.84 -0.07
N ALA A 532 6.32 -27.70 -1.31
CA ALA A 532 7.21 -27.55 -2.48
C ALA A 532 7.27 -26.08 -2.86
N VAL A 533 8.46 -25.55 -3.11
CA VAL A 533 8.64 -24.14 -3.49
C VAL A 533 9.67 -24.00 -4.61
N CYS A 534 9.43 -23.07 -5.53
CA CYS A 534 10.32 -22.78 -6.65
C CYS A 534 10.44 -21.27 -6.80
N LYS A 535 11.63 -20.73 -6.59
CA LYS A 535 11.91 -19.32 -6.85
C LYS A 535 12.21 -19.11 -8.32
N HIS A 536 11.40 -18.27 -8.97
CA HIS A 536 11.58 -17.97 -10.39
C HIS A 536 12.67 -16.94 -10.64
N THR A 537 13.43 -17.14 -11.72
CA THR A 537 14.34 -16.14 -12.27
C THR A 537 13.72 -15.54 -13.53
N PRO A 538 13.41 -14.24 -13.59
CA PRO A 538 12.76 -13.64 -14.74
C PRO A 538 13.46 -13.96 -16.07
N GLY A 539 12.68 -14.50 -17.01
CA GLY A 539 13.17 -14.97 -18.31
C GLY A 539 13.70 -16.40 -18.34
N ALA A 540 13.72 -17.11 -17.22
CA ALA A 540 14.07 -18.52 -17.17
C ALA A 540 12.92 -19.41 -17.71
N ASP A 541 13.27 -20.62 -18.13
CA ASP A 541 12.29 -21.63 -18.53
C ASP A 541 11.65 -22.25 -17.29
N TYR A 542 10.34 -22.09 -17.12
CA TYR A 542 9.58 -22.61 -15.99
C TYR A 542 9.71 -24.12 -15.76
N ASP A 543 9.91 -24.90 -16.84
CA ASP A 543 10.06 -26.36 -16.76
C ASP A 543 11.50 -26.77 -16.38
N ALA A 544 12.46 -25.87 -16.48
CA ALA A 544 13.88 -26.13 -16.17
C ALA A 544 14.30 -25.69 -14.75
N GLU A 545 13.44 -25.01 -14.04
CA GLU A 545 13.76 -24.50 -12.70
C GLU A 545 13.68 -25.58 -11.62
N ALA A 546 14.63 -25.52 -10.68
CA ALA A 546 14.66 -26.42 -9.57
C ALA A 546 13.61 -26.06 -8.51
N TRP A 547 12.95 -27.09 -7.99
CA TRP A 547 12.04 -26.98 -6.86
C TRP A 547 12.76 -27.47 -5.59
N GLU A 548 12.49 -26.82 -4.49
CA GLU A 548 12.87 -27.19 -3.14
C GLU A 548 11.70 -27.91 -2.46
N LEU A 549 11.96 -28.81 -1.51
CA LEU A 549 10.94 -29.55 -0.76
C LEU A 549 11.22 -29.48 0.74
N TYR A 550 10.22 -29.12 1.52
CA TYR A 550 10.31 -28.96 2.97
C TYR A 550 9.20 -29.71 3.71
N HIS A 551 9.51 -30.23 4.91
CA HIS A 551 8.55 -30.78 5.85
C HIS A 551 8.29 -29.76 6.97
N LEU A 552 7.25 -28.92 6.81
CA LEU A 552 7.02 -27.75 7.65
C LEU A 552 6.75 -28.07 9.14
N ALA A 553 6.30 -29.29 9.47
CA ALA A 553 6.13 -29.69 10.86
C ALA A 553 7.49 -29.89 11.58
N GLU A 554 8.54 -30.25 10.84
CA GLU A 554 9.90 -30.46 11.36
C GLU A 554 10.82 -29.28 11.04
N ASP A 555 10.62 -28.63 9.89
CA ASP A 555 11.43 -27.53 9.37
C ASP A 555 10.53 -26.39 8.85
N ARG A 556 9.96 -25.62 9.79
CA ARG A 556 9.09 -24.48 9.47
C ARG A 556 9.82 -23.32 8.78
N SER A 557 11.12 -23.24 8.95
CA SER A 557 11.98 -22.15 8.42
C SER A 557 12.64 -22.48 7.08
N GLU A 558 12.30 -23.63 6.48
CA GLU A 558 12.78 -24.04 5.15
C GLU A 558 14.32 -24.14 5.07
N CYS A 559 14.97 -24.74 6.08
CA CYS A 559 16.43 -24.87 6.18
C CYS A 559 16.95 -26.13 5.46
N ASP A 560 16.23 -27.25 5.53
CA ASP A 560 16.63 -28.57 5.04
C ASP A 560 15.85 -28.94 3.76
N ASP A 561 16.45 -28.71 2.59
CA ASP A 561 15.86 -29.10 1.31
C ASP A 561 15.90 -30.62 1.10
N LEU A 562 14.71 -31.24 1.12
CA LEU A 562 14.50 -32.67 0.95
C LEU A 562 14.27 -33.10 -0.51
N ALA A 563 14.42 -32.21 -1.49
CA ALA A 563 14.13 -32.49 -2.90
C ALA A 563 14.89 -33.71 -3.44
N GLU A 564 16.19 -33.82 -3.13
CA GLU A 564 17.01 -34.98 -3.54
C GLU A 564 16.68 -36.24 -2.71
N ALA A 565 16.32 -36.08 -1.43
CA ALA A 565 16.03 -37.21 -0.53
C ALA A 565 14.63 -37.80 -0.74
N GLN A 566 13.68 -36.99 -1.23
CA GLN A 566 12.26 -37.33 -1.39
C GLN A 566 11.73 -36.96 -2.79
N PRO A 567 12.34 -37.43 -3.89
CA PRO A 567 12.01 -37.00 -5.25
C PRO A 567 10.59 -37.36 -5.67
N ASP A 568 10.05 -38.48 -5.16
CA ASP A 568 8.67 -38.90 -5.48
C ASP A 568 7.65 -37.96 -4.82
N LYS A 569 7.91 -37.51 -3.57
CA LYS A 569 7.07 -36.55 -2.86
C LYS A 569 7.12 -35.18 -3.55
N LEU A 570 8.30 -34.73 -3.95
CA LEU A 570 8.44 -33.50 -4.73
C LEU A 570 7.62 -33.56 -6.03
N ALA A 571 7.76 -34.65 -6.80
CA ALA A 571 7.04 -34.82 -8.05
C ALA A 571 5.52 -34.82 -7.88
N GLU A 572 5.02 -35.42 -6.78
CA GLU A 572 3.61 -35.38 -6.39
C GLU A 572 3.12 -33.93 -6.17
N LEU A 573 3.84 -33.15 -5.35
CA LEU A 573 3.45 -31.77 -5.02
C LEU A 573 3.56 -30.83 -6.22
N VAL A 574 4.60 -30.97 -7.03
CA VAL A 574 4.75 -30.21 -8.28
C VAL A 574 3.57 -30.49 -9.24
N ALA A 575 3.20 -31.76 -9.41
CA ALA A 575 2.06 -32.10 -10.23
C ALA A 575 0.74 -31.53 -9.68
N LEU A 576 0.57 -31.55 -8.37
CA LEU A 576 -0.59 -31.00 -7.68
C LEU A 576 -0.63 -29.47 -7.80
N TRP A 577 0.52 -28.79 -7.75
CA TRP A 577 0.58 -27.35 -7.98
C TRP A 577 0.01 -26.94 -9.34
N TRP A 578 0.34 -27.68 -10.40
CA TRP A 578 -0.20 -27.42 -11.74
C TRP A 578 -1.71 -27.63 -11.82
N VAL A 579 -2.24 -28.59 -11.06
CA VAL A 579 -3.71 -28.83 -10.97
C VAL A 579 -4.38 -27.65 -10.26
N GLU A 580 -3.84 -27.20 -9.14
CA GLU A 580 -4.40 -26.06 -8.40
C GLU A 580 -4.24 -24.75 -9.19
N ALA A 581 -3.13 -24.57 -9.91
CA ALA A 581 -2.91 -23.43 -10.78
C ALA A 581 -3.97 -23.32 -11.90
N ASP A 582 -4.33 -24.45 -12.50
CA ASP A 582 -5.41 -24.50 -13.51
C ASP A 582 -6.78 -24.22 -12.87
N ARG A 583 -7.06 -24.87 -11.70
CA ARG A 583 -8.31 -24.74 -10.96
C ARG A 583 -8.60 -23.30 -10.54
N HIS A 584 -7.57 -22.57 -10.11
CA HIS A 584 -7.67 -21.20 -9.56
C HIS A 584 -7.38 -20.11 -10.59
N GLY A 585 -7.20 -20.46 -11.87
CA GLY A 585 -6.96 -19.49 -12.94
C GLY A 585 -5.60 -18.79 -12.85
N VAL A 586 -4.59 -19.44 -12.25
CA VAL A 586 -3.23 -18.91 -12.14
C VAL A 586 -2.57 -18.78 -13.52
N LEU A 587 -2.92 -19.67 -14.44
CA LEU A 587 -2.36 -19.70 -15.78
C LEU A 587 -3.02 -18.65 -16.70
N PRO A 588 -2.25 -18.00 -17.57
CA PRO A 588 -0.83 -18.22 -17.86
C PRO A 588 0.08 -17.61 -16.80
N LEU A 589 1.22 -18.25 -16.54
CA LEU A 589 2.31 -17.61 -15.82
C LEU A 589 2.88 -16.47 -16.67
N ASP A 590 3.25 -15.37 -16.04
CA ASP A 590 3.78 -14.19 -16.73
C ASP A 590 4.76 -13.44 -15.82
N ASP A 591 6.02 -13.45 -16.19
CA ASP A 591 7.12 -12.76 -15.52
C ASP A 591 7.51 -11.42 -16.18
N ARG A 592 6.72 -10.98 -17.19
CA ARG A 592 6.97 -9.75 -17.95
C ARG A 592 6.57 -8.48 -17.21
N THR A 593 6.51 -8.52 -15.91
CA THR A 593 6.07 -7.42 -15.05
C THR A 593 6.72 -6.09 -15.45
N PHE A 594 8.05 -6.08 -15.63
CA PHE A 594 8.79 -4.88 -16.04
C PHE A 594 8.49 -4.39 -17.46
N GLU A 595 8.21 -5.31 -18.39
CA GLU A 595 7.87 -4.95 -19.78
C GLU A 595 6.46 -4.37 -19.87
N LEU A 596 5.53 -4.92 -19.09
CA LEU A 596 4.14 -4.48 -19.06
C LEU A 596 4.01 -3.06 -18.49
N PHE A 597 4.80 -2.72 -17.49
CA PHE A 597 4.89 -1.35 -16.99
C PHE A 597 5.49 -0.37 -18.01
N GLY A 598 6.55 -0.78 -18.68
CA GLY A 598 7.33 0.14 -19.51
C GLY A 598 6.65 0.57 -20.80
N ALA A 599 6.43 -0.36 -21.72
CA ALA A 599 6.06 -0.03 -23.09
C ALA A 599 4.56 0.01 -23.34
N ARG A 600 3.84 -1.01 -22.91
CA ARG A 600 2.40 -1.17 -23.23
C ARG A 600 1.50 -0.34 -22.33
N PHE A 601 1.91 -0.10 -21.11
CA PHE A 601 1.19 0.80 -20.21
C PHE A 601 1.13 2.23 -20.78
N ARG A 602 2.23 2.73 -21.38
CA ARG A 602 2.25 4.03 -22.05
C ARG A 602 1.37 4.11 -23.27
N ASP A 603 1.30 3.05 -24.07
CA ASP A 603 0.47 3.02 -25.29
C ASP A 603 -1.02 3.05 -24.94
N ARG A 604 -1.39 2.64 -23.74
CA ARG A 604 -2.76 2.63 -23.21
C ARG A 604 -3.01 3.61 -22.07
N SER A 605 -1.97 4.34 -21.66
CA SER A 605 -2.11 5.38 -20.65
C SER A 605 -3.28 6.32 -21.01
N PRO A 606 -4.10 6.76 -20.03
CA PRO A 606 -5.05 7.84 -20.24
C PRO A 606 -4.34 9.14 -20.64
N HIS A 607 -3.02 9.15 -20.60
CA HIS A 607 -2.15 10.27 -20.90
C HIS A 607 -1.42 10.08 -22.26
N PRO A 608 -2.09 10.29 -23.42
CA PRO A 608 -1.45 10.23 -24.72
C PRO A 608 -0.26 11.20 -24.81
N VAL A 609 0.75 10.85 -25.63
CA VAL A 609 2.05 11.51 -25.70
C VAL A 609 1.99 13.03 -25.86
N ASP A 610 1.08 13.52 -26.68
CA ASP A 610 0.94 14.96 -26.99
C ASP A 610 -0.33 15.54 -26.37
N ARG A 611 -0.83 14.95 -25.28
CA ARG A 611 -2.04 15.43 -24.63
C ARG A 611 -1.82 16.84 -24.09
N ARG A 612 -2.84 17.66 -24.26
CA ARG A 612 -2.99 18.97 -23.64
C ARG A 612 -3.93 18.84 -22.45
N TYR A 613 -3.46 19.22 -21.27
CA TYR A 613 -4.23 19.28 -20.03
C TYR A 613 -4.68 20.70 -19.81
N ARG A 614 -5.95 20.87 -19.39
CA ARG A 614 -6.54 22.19 -19.09
C ARG A 614 -7.23 22.12 -17.75
N TYR A 615 -6.70 22.84 -16.82
CA TYR A 615 -7.18 22.93 -15.45
C TYR A 615 -7.80 24.28 -15.21
N ARG A 616 -8.99 24.31 -14.63
CA ARG A 616 -9.75 25.52 -14.33
C ARG A 616 -10.20 25.49 -12.88
N PRO A 617 -9.54 26.22 -11.98
CA PRO A 617 -9.91 26.26 -10.58
C PRO A 617 -11.32 26.89 -10.37
N PRO A 618 -12.02 26.56 -9.27
CA PRO A 618 -11.56 25.66 -8.22
C PRO A 618 -11.62 24.19 -8.63
N MET A 619 -10.62 23.40 -8.24
CA MET A 619 -10.53 21.95 -8.46
C MET A 619 -10.01 21.26 -7.21
N SER A 620 -10.38 19.98 -7.05
CA SER A 620 -9.78 19.10 -6.07
C SER A 620 -8.28 18.84 -6.37
N PRO A 621 -7.47 18.48 -5.37
CA PRO A 621 -6.14 17.96 -5.62
C PRO A 621 -6.20 16.79 -6.61
N MET A 622 -5.15 16.62 -7.39
CA MET A 622 -5.05 15.52 -8.35
C MET A 622 -3.98 14.56 -7.87
N PRO A 623 -4.28 13.27 -7.70
CA PRO A 623 -3.27 12.30 -7.32
C PRO A 623 -2.17 12.21 -8.38
N ALA A 624 -1.00 11.71 -7.99
CA ALA A 624 0.19 11.66 -8.83
C ALA A 624 -0.09 10.99 -10.20
N GLN A 625 -0.87 9.91 -10.21
CA GLN A 625 -1.18 9.13 -11.41
C GLN A 625 -2.18 9.81 -12.34
N ALA A 626 -3.05 10.68 -11.82
CA ALA A 626 -4.01 11.44 -12.62
C ALA A 626 -3.49 12.81 -13.07
N SER A 627 -2.40 13.27 -12.50
CA SER A 627 -1.72 14.52 -12.86
C SER A 627 -1.10 14.47 -14.26
N ALA A 628 -0.83 15.62 -14.85
CA ALA A 628 -0.10 15.67 -16.12
C ALA A 628 1.30 15.04 -15.93
N PRO A 629 1.68 13.99 -16.67
CA PRO A 629 2.94 13.27 -16.47
C PRO A 629 4.12 14.10 -17.06
N ILE A 630 4.44 15.21 -16.39
CA ILE A 630 5.49 16.13 -16.80
C ILE A 630 6.91 15.62 -16.50
N GLY A 631 7.02 14.65 -15.62
CA GLY A 631 8.31 14.04 -15.28
C GLY A 631 9.00 13.40 -16.48
N GLY A 632 10.30 13.68 -16.62
CA GLY A 632 11.13 13.17 -17.70
C GLY A 632 10.80 13.66 -19.11
N ARG A 633 9.89 14.62 -19.27
CA ARG A 633 9.43 15.15 -20.58
C ARG A 633 9.67 16.64 -20.67
N SER A 634 9.84 17.14 -21.90
CA SER A 634 9.71 18.58 -22.14
C SER A 634 8.23 18.95 -22.11
N PHE A 635 7.91 20.09 -21.50
CA PHE A 635 6.54 20.59 -21.43
C PHE A 635 6.48 22.12 -21.42
N THR A 636 5.32 22.65 -21.74
CA THR A 636 4.99 24.06 -21.56
C THR A 636 3.76 24.16 -20.66
N LEU A 637 3.88 24.88 -19.54
CA LEU A 637 2.80 25.24 -18.66
C LEU A 637 2.45 26.71 -18.90
N THR A 638 1.19 27.01 -19.13
CA THR A 638 0.67 28.36 -19.37
C THR A 638 -0.42 28.65 -18.35
N ALA A 639 -0.21 29.62 -17.47
CA ALA A 639 -1.22 30.13 -16.54
C ALA A 639 -1.78 31.47 -17.05
N ARG A 640 -3.11 31.57 -17.17
CA ARG A 640 -3.81 32.79 -17.52
C ARG A 640 -4.42 33.40 -16.28
N VAL A 641 -4.01 34.61 -15.96
CA VAL A 641 -4.38 35.26 -14.70
C VAL A 641 -4.91 36.65 -14.93
N THR A 642 -5.80 37.13 -14.03
CA THR A 642 -6.10 38.54 -13.80
C THR A 642 -5.64 38.88 -12.40
N ARG A 643 -4.74 39.88 -12.25
CA ARG A 643 -4.21 40.27 -10.95
C ARG A 643 -4.13 41.79 -10.75
N SER A 644 -4.19 42.22 -9.49
CA SER A 644 -3.74 43.53 -9.02
C SER A 644 -2.27 43.49 -8.61
N ALA A 645 -1.67 44.62 -8.31
CA ALA A 645 -0.27 44.66 -7.89
C ALA A 645 0.01 43.92 -6.58
N ALA A 646 -0.99 43.80 -5.71
CA ALA A 646 -0.87 43.11 -4.41
C ALA A 646 -1.11 41.60 -4.49
N ASP A 647 -1.62 41.08 -5.62
CA ASP A 647 -1.96 39.68 -5.73
C ASP A 647 -0.72 38.82 -5.97
N GLY A 648 -0.65 37.71 -5.24
CA GLY A 648 0.38 36.67 -5.34
C GLY A 648 -0.16 35.31 -4.96
N GLY A 649 0.69 34.30 -4.95
CA GLY A 649 0.35 32.95 -4.59
C GLY A 649 0.69 31.93 -5.66
N VAL A 650 0.48 30.64 -5.34
CA VAL A 650 0.80 29.51 -6.21
C VAL A 650 -0.19 29.41 -7.35
N LEU A 651 0.33 29.21 -8.56
CA LEU A 651 -0.44 28.97 -9.79
C LEU A 651 -0.54 27.48 -10.09
N PHE A 652 0.56 26.75 -9.85
CA PHE A 652 0.68 25.32 -10.03
C PHE A 652 1.72 24.78 -9.05
N SER A 653 1.42 23.67 -8.40
CA SER A 653 2.34 22.92 -7.57
C SER A 653 2.19 21.43 -7.82
N THR A 654 3.26 20.66 -7.73
CA THR A 654 3.26 19.19 -7.72
C THR A 654 4.40 18.69 -6.86
N GLY A 655 4.13 17.69 -6.03
CA GLY A 655 5.11 17.16 -5.08
C GLY A 655 5.06 17.84 -3.71
N THR A 656 6.12 17.61 -2.94
CA THR A 656 6.28 18.03 -1.56
C THR A 656 7.59 18.81 -1.36
N GLU A 657 7.89 19.18 -0.13
CA GLU A 657 9.18 19.76 0.23
C GLU A 657 10.38 18.83 -0.06
N ASN A 658 10.15 17.51 -0.17
CA ASN A 658 11.18 16.52 -0.51
C ASN A 658 11.60 16.58 -1.98
N SER A 659 10.64 16.74 -2.87
CA SER A 659 10.85 16.95 -4.31
C SER A 659 9.58 17.48 -4.96
N GLY A 660 9.73 18.44 -5.87
CA GLY A 660 8.55 19.05 -6.48
C GLY A 660 8.85 20.17 -7.44
N ILE A 661 7.77 20.73 -8.00
CA ILE A 661 7.81 21.91 -8.87
C ILE A 661 6.72 22.87 -8.40
N ALA A 662 7.07 24.11 -8.08
CA ALA A 662 6.11 25.16 -7.78
C ALA A 662 6.31 26.36 -8.70
N LEU A 663 5.23 26.82 -9.33
CA LEU A 663 5.17 28.07 -10.10
C LEU A 663 4.23 29.02 -9.36
N PHE A 664 4.71 30.16 -8.94
CA PHE A 664 3.96 31.12 -8.13
C PHE A 664 4.31 32.57 -8.42
N VAL A 665 3.47 33.48 -7.96
CA VAL A 665 3.75 34.95 -7.98
C VAL A 665 4.04 35.38 -6.54
N GLN A 666 5.21 36.02 -6.34
CA GLN A 666 5.63 36.58 -5.06
C GLN A 666 6.27 37.94 -5.28
N ASP A 667 5.91 38.94 -4.48
CA ASP A 667 6.43 40.31 -4.56
C ASP A 667 6.34 40.89 -5.96
N GLY A 668 5.26 40.57 -6.68
CA GLY A 668 5.02 41.02 -8.07
C GLY A 668 5.82 40.28 -9.13
N ARG A 669 6.63 39.30 -8.81
CA ARG A 669 7.46 38.53 -9.75
C ARG A 669 6.96 37.11 -9.93
N LEU A 670 7.14 36.57 -11.13
CA LEU A 670 6.90 35.16 -11.41
C LEU A 670 8.11 34.35 -10.93
N VAL A 671 7.86 33.35 -10.12
CA VAL A 671 8.89 32.50 -9.54
C VAL A 671 8.63 31.04 -9.89
N LEU A 672 9.66 30.35 -10.36
CA LEU A 672 9.74 28.91 -10.40
C LEU A 672 10.67 28.44 -9.28
N ASP A 673 10.23 27.48 -8.50
CA ASP A 673 11.12 26.64 -7.69
C ASP A 673 11.04 25.20 -8.20
N TYR A 674 12.16 24.69 -8.67
CA TYR A 674 12.34 23.31 -9.09
C TYR A 674 13.19 22.62 -8.02
N ASN A 675 12.51 21.88 -7.13
CA ASN A 675 13.14 21.15 -6.04
C ASN A 675 13.46 19.71 -6.47
N ALA A 676 14.73 19.39 -6.55
CA ALA A 676 15.22 18.05 -6.88
C ALA A 676 15.93 17.45 -5.65
N PHE A 677 15.16 16.98 -4.66
CA PHE A 677 15.66 16.39 -3.40
C PHE A 677 16.48 17.38 -2.56
N ASP A 678 15.89 18.56 -2.25
CA ASP A 678 16.51 19.72 -1.59
C ASP A 678 17.54 20.49 -2.44
N ASP A 679 17.86 20.04 -3.65
CA ASP A 679 18.64 20.86 -4.58
C ASP A 679 17.71 21.78 -5.37
N HIS A 680 17.53 22.98 -4.85
CA HIS A 680 16.59 23.96 -5.39
C HIS A 680 17.18 24.76 -6.54
N THR A 681 16.55 24.72 -7.71
CA THR A 681 16.80 25.67 -8.79
C THR A 681 15.68 26.71 -8.83
N VAL A 682 15.95 27.89 -8.28
CA VAL A 682 14.97 28.99 -8.23
C VAL A 682 15.20 29.95 -9.39
N ILE A 683 14.16 30.27 -10.14
CA ILE A 683 14.14 31.30 -11.18
C ILE A 683 13.11 32.35 -10.78
N GLU A 684 13.57 33.61 -10.66
CA GLU A 684 12.71 34.76 -10.46
C GLU A 684 12.71 35.61 -11.74
N SER A 685 11.55 36.08 -12.16
CA SER A 685 11.46 36.91 -13.39
C SER A 685 12.20 38.21 -13.26
N ASP A 686 12.90 38.60 -14.32
CA ASP A 686 13.67 39.87 -14.40
C ASP A 686 12.76 41.13 -14.38
N VAL A 687 11.47 40.91 -14.72
CA VAL A 687 10.45 41.96 -14.78
C VAL A 687 9.25 41.60 -13.90
N GLU A 688 8.52 42.61 -13.46
CA GLU A 688 7.29 42.40 -12.70
C GLU A 688 6.17 41.83 -13.59
N VAL A 689 5.34 40.95 -12.99
CA VAL A 689 4.10 40.50 -13.61
C VAL A 689 3.10 41.65 -13.67
N PRO A 690 2.55 42.00 -14.84
CA PRO A 690 1.64 43.15 -14.99
C PRO A 690 0.42 43.06 -14.08
N ALA A 691 -0.01 44.19 -13.49
CA ALA A 691 -1.24 44.27 -12.69
C ALA A 691 -2.47 44.42 -13.61
N ARG A 692 -2.76 43.42 -14.40
CA ARG A 692 -3.84 43.26 -15.38
C ARG A 692 -3.94 41.79 -15.77
N ASP A 693 -4.72 41.51 -16.83
CA ASP A 693 -4.71 40.22 -17.50
C ASP A 693 -3.29 39.92 -18.03
N ALA A 694 -2.78 38.75 -17.73
CA ALA A 694 -1.45 38.32 -18.15
C ALA A 694 -1.40 36.81 -18.45
N GLU A 695 -0.53 36.44 -19.37
CA GLU A 695 -0.17 35.07 -19.67
C GLU A 695 1.25 34.78 -19.09
N LEU A 696 1.30 33.84 -18.13
CA LEU A 696 2.52 33.44 -17.44
C LEU A 696 2.90 32.04 -17.89
N VAL A 697 4.11 31.87 -18.42
CA VAL A 697 4.53 30.62 -19.05
C VAL A 697 5.80 30.10 -18.38
N LEU A 698 5.78 28.80 -18.05
CA LEU A 698 6.94 28.01 -17.73
C LEU A 698 7.18 27.03 -18.89
N ARG A 699 8.38 27.09 -19.48
CA ARG A 699 8.82 26.13 -20.47
C ARG A 699 9.98 25.32 -19.91
N CYS A 700 9.75 24.02 -19.72
CA CYS A 700 10.78 23.08 -19.32
C CYS A 700 11.23 22.26 -20.52
N THR A 701 12.52 22.21 -20.75
CA THR A 701 13.13 21.45 -21.85
C THR A 701 14.11 20.44 -21.27
N ARG A 702 13.85 19.17 -21.55
CA ARG A 702 14.76 18.10 -21.19
C ARG A 702 15.98 18.13 -22.10
N GLY A 703 17.16 18.06 -21.51
CA GLY A 703 18.44 17.90 -22.21
C GLY A 703 18.89 16.45 -22.29
N ASP A 704 20.17 16.26 -22.55
CA ASP A 704 20.81 14.95 -22.56
C ASP A 704 20.99 14.40 -21.14
N GLY A 705 20.85 13.09 -20.98
CA GLY A 705 20.97 12.44 -19.68
C GLY A 705 19.85 12.85 -18.71
N MET A 706 20.23 13.29 -17.51
CA MET A 706 19.32 13.76 -16.47
C MET A 706 19.34 15.29 -16.31
N SER A 707 19.79 16.05 -17.30
CA SER A 707 19.81 17.51 -17.27
C SER A 707 18.65 18.12 -18.03
N GLY A 708 18.40 19.41 -17.82
CA GLY A 708 17.40 20.17 -18.54
C GLY A 708 17.61 21.70 -18.41
N SER A 709 16.58 22.44 -18.81
CA SER A 709 16.50 23.88 -18.61
C SER A 709 15.04 24.29 -18.39
N ALA A 710 14.87 25.40 -17.68
CA ALA A 710 13.59 26.06 -17.51
C ALA A 710 13.69 27.53 -17.95
N GLU A 711 12.60 28.02 -18.57
CA GLU A 711 12.44 29.40 -19.03
C GLU A 711 11.11 29.96 -18.57
N LEU A 712 11.10 31.15 -18.00
CA LEU A 712 9.89 31.92 -17.68
C LEU A 712 9.60 32.92 -18.77
N LEU A 713 8.32 33.04 -19.19
CA LEU A 713 7.89 34.09 -20.10
C LEU A 713 6.66 34.80 -19.49
N ILE A 714 6.55 36.10 -19.72
CA ILE A 714 5.41 36.94 -19.34
C ILE A 714 4.88 37.59 -20.62
N ASP A 715 3.62 37.36 -20.98
CA ASP A 715 2.99 37.81 -22.22
C ASP A 715 3.83 37.48 -23.47
N GLY A 716 4.46 36.32 -23.51
CA GLY A 716 5.29 35.81 -24.59
C GLY A 716 6.73 36.38 -24.61
N VAL A 717 7.08 37.26 -23.69
CA VAL A 717 8.44 37.84 -23.58
C VAL A 717 9.26 37.03 -22.57
N PRO A 718 10.46 36.54 -22.90
CA PRO A 718 11.37 35.90 -21.95
C PRO A 718 11.64 36.79 -20.73
N ALA A 719 11.57 36.22 -19.54
CA ALA A 719 11.62 36.92 -18.27
C ALA A 719 12.55 36.24 -17.23
N GLY A 720 13.23 35.18 -17.60
CA GLY A 720 14.19 34.47 -16.75
C GLY A 720 14.43 33.07 -17.25
N SER A 721 15.60 32.51 -16.97
CA SER A 721 15.91 31.12 -17.33
C SER A 721 17.06 30.55 -16.48
N ALA A 722 17.08 29.24 -16.29
CA ALA A 722 18.18 28.52 -15.67
C ALA A 722 18.35 27.12 -16.28
N LYS A 723 19.55 26.56 -16.06
CA LYS A 723 19.79 25.13 -16.25
C LYS A 723 19.25 24.36 -15.06
N LEU A 724 18.66 23.20 -15.34
CA LEU A 724 18.27 22.22 -14.33
C LEU A 724 19.32 21.11 -14.33
N PRO A 725 20.20 21.06 -13.31
CA PRO A 725 21.24 20.03 -13.23
C PRO A 725 20.64 18.62 -13.18
N LEU A 726 19.53 18.48 -12.48
CA LEU A 726 18.77 17.25 -12.35
C LEU A 726 17.34 17.48 -12.87
N TYR A 727 16.97 16.76 -13.92
CA TYR A 727 15.63 16.78 -14.50
C TYR A 727 14.89 15.51 -14.12
N LEU A 728 13.98 15.60 -13.13
CA LEU A 728 13.31 14.46 -12.53
C LEU A 728 12.39 13.73 -13.51
N ARG A 729 12.44 12.40 -13.47
CA ARG A 729 11.52 11.51 -14.20
C ARG A 729 10.27 11.23 -13.36
N VAL A 730 10.46 10.90 -12.11
CA VAL A 730 9.43 10.79 -11.08
C VAL A 730 9.63 11.97 -10.14
N ILE A 731 8.61 12.81 -9.99
CA ILE A 731 8.73 14.05 -9.21
C ILE A 731 8.45 13.75 -7.75
N SER A 732 7.33 13.09 -7.47
CA SER A 732 6.88 12.77 -6.11
C SER A 732 5.83 11.66 -6.14
N SER A 733 5.56 11.05 -5.00
CA SER A 733 4.38 10.20 -4.75
C SER A 733 3.09 10.99 -4.57
N VAL A 734 3.21 12.31 -4.34
CA VAL A 734 2.07 13.22 -4.17
C VAL A 734 1.83 14.00 -5.46
N GLY A 735 0.57 14.24 -5.77
CA GLY A 735 0.14 14.79 -7.05
C GLY A 735 0.18 16.31 -7.16
N SER A 736 -0.75 16.89 -7.94
CA SER A 736 -0.72 18.30 -8.32
C SER A 736 -1.87 19.10 -7.75
N SER A 737 -1.60 20.38 -7.46
CA SER A 737 -2.60 21.38 -7.03
C SER A 737 -2.58 22.60 -7.98
N ILE A 738 -3.76 23.20 -8.19
CA ILE A 738 -3.94 24.31 -9.11
C ILE A 738 -4.47 25.54 -8.36
N GLY A 739 -3.70 26.62 -8.36
CA GLY A 739 -4.06 27.86 -7.69
C GLY A 739 -3.70 27.90 -6.20
N TYR A 740 -3.05 26.87 -5.69
CA TYR A 740 -2.52 26.79 -4.33
C TYR A 740 -1.45 25.70 -4.27
N GLY A 741 -0.62 25.68 -3.22
CA GLY A 741 0.28 24.58 -2.91
C GLY A 741 -0.42 23.57 -2.00
N GLY A 742 -0.72 22.37 -2.50
CA GLY A 742 -1.30 21.30 -1.69
C GLY A 742 -0.26 20.63 -0.80
N GLY A 743 -0.67 20.11 0.35
CA GLY A 743 0.21 19.39 1.24
C GLY A 743 1.32 20.25 1.84
N SER A 744 2.58 19.92 1.58
CA SER A 744 3.73 20.71 1.99
C SER A 744 4.15 21.74 0.94
N ALA A 745 4.82 22.79 1.41
CA ALA A 745 5.37 23.82 0.52
C ALA A 745 6.59 23.27 -0.24
N VAL A 746 6.48 23.10 -1.55
CA VAL A 746 7.61 22.68 -2.41
C VAL A 746 8.80 23.67 -2.32
N SER A 747 8.52 24.92 -2.02
CA SER A 747 9.52 26.01 -1.93
C SER A 747 9.61 26.57 -0.52
N SER A 748 10.81 26.77 -0.01
CA SER A 748 11.06 27.46 1.26
C SER A 748 10.70 28.97 1.23
N ARG A 749 10.32 29.51 0.08
CA ARG A 749 9.96 30.93 -0.11
C ARG A 749 8.54 31.26 0.39
N TYR A 750 7.69 30.25 0.63
CA TYR A 750 6.36 30.45 1.19
C TYR A 750 6.04 29.37 2.21
N GLN A 751 5.01 29.58 3.01
CA GLN A 751 4.53 28.62 4.00
C GLN A 751 3.06 28.25 3.72
N GLY A 752 2.70 27.01 4.03
CA GLY A 752 1.34 26.48 3.84
C GLY A 752 0.93 26.50 2.36
N ALA A 753 -0.35 26.59 2.13
CA ALA A 753 -0.93 26.48 0.78
C ALA A 753 -0.67 27.71 -0.13
N PHE A 754 -0.38 28.86 0.42
CA PHE A 754 -0.11 30.13 -0.31
C PHE A 754 -1.02 30.32 -1.54
N PRO A 755 -2.37 30.34 -1.38
CA PRO A 755 -3.30 30.38 -2.49
C PRO A 755 -3.16 31.66 -3.30
N PHE A 756 -3.34 31.56 -4.63
CA PHE A 756 -3.29 32.72 -5.50
C PHE A 756 -4.47 33.66 -5.21
N SER A 757 -4.19 34.87 -4.79
CA SER A 757 -5.19 35.85 -4.35
C SER A 757 -5.87 36.60 -5.50
N GLY A 758 -5.33 36.55 -6.72
CA GLY A 758 -5.96 37.05 -7.93
C GLY A 758 -6.94 36.05 -8.55
N THR A 759 -7.31 36.24 -9.81
CA THR A 759 -8.13 35.27 -10.56
C THR A 759 -7.22 34.42 -11.46
N LEU A 760 -7.16 33.11 -11.19
CA LEU A 760 -6.53 32.13 -12.08
C LEU A 760 -7.62 31.54 -12.99
N HIS A 761 -7.61 31.89 -14.28
CA HIS A 761 -8.64 31.45 -15.24
C HIS A 761 -8.38 30.04 -15.74
N GLU A 762 -7.13 29.70 -16.04
CA GLU A 762 -6.75 28.41 -16.61
C GLU A 762 -5.26 28.17 -16.41
N VAL A 763 -4.91 26.91 -16.11
CA VAL A 763 -3.53 26.39 -16.29
C VAL A 763 -3.60 25.34 -17.39
N GLU A 764 -2.86 25.59 -18.49
CA GLU A 764 -2.72 24.65 -19.59
C GLU A 764 -1.32 24.04 -19.56
N ILE A 765 -1.22 22.69 -19.60
CA ILE A 765 0.04 21.95 -19.72
C ILE A 765 0.05 21.24 -21.06
N GLN A 766 1.00 21.57 -21.92
CA GLN A 766 1.26 20.89 -23.18
C GLN A 766 2.52 20.05 -23.04
N LEU A 767 2.38 18.75 -23.19
CA LEU A 767 3.54 17.83 -23.24
C LEU A 767 4.18 17.86 -24.63
N HIS A 768 5.51 17.71 -24.69
CA HIS A 768 6.27 17.65 -25.93
C HIS A 768 7.12 16.38 -26.00
N GLY A 769 6.88 15.58 -27.03
CA GLY A 769 7.64 14.37 -27.33
C GLY A 769 7.46 13.22 -26.34
N HIS A 770 8.14 12.12 -26.62
CA HIS A 770 8.20 10.97 -25.72
C HIS A 770 9.24 11.18 -24.63
N ALA A 771 9.05 10.60 -23.45
CA ALA A 771 10.09 10.45 -22.46
C ALA A 771 11.04 9.32 -22.92
N PRO A 772 12.28 9.60 -23.35
CA PRO A 772 13.17 8.54 -23.81
C PRO A 772 13.64 7.67 -22.65
N GLY A 773 13.71 6.35 -22.85
CA GLY A 773 14.37 5.42 -21.95
C GLY A 773 13.75 5.23 -20.57
N VAL A 774 12.46 5.54 -20.41
CA VAL A 774 11.72 5.40 -19.14
C VAL A 774 11.46 3.93 -18.80
N ASP A 775 11.57 3.01 -19.74
CA ASP A 775 10.95 1.70 -19.74
C ASP A 775 11.38 0.79 -18.60
N ARG A 776 12.68 0.59 -18.38
CA ARG A 776 13.17 -0.25 -17.28
C ARG A 776 13.28 0.47 -15.94
N ALA A 777 13.66 1.74 -15.95
CA ALA A 777 13.80 2.52 -14.72
C ALA A 777 12.42 2.80 -14.11
N THR A 778 11.44 3.21 -14.93
CA THR A 778 10.06 3.44 -14.47
C THR A 778 9.42 2.14 -13.97
N ALA A 779 9.62 1.03 -14.69
CA ALA A 779 9.06 -0.25 -14.27
C ALA A 779 9.67 -0.75 -12.94
N ARG A 780 11.00 -0.57 -12.76
CA ARG A 780 11.63 -0.86 -11.46
C ARG A 780 11.11 0.06 -10.37
N ALA A 781 10.93 1.32 -10.70
CA ALA A 781 10.42 2.33 -9.81
C ALA A 781 9.01 2.00 -9.31
N GLU A 782 8.12 1.69 -10.22
CA GLU A 782 6.74 1.34 -9.86
C GLU A 782 6.65 0.00 -9.11
N MET A 783 7.52 -0.96 -9.44
CA MET A 783 7.62 -2.21 -8.67
C MET A 783 8.15 -1.99 -7.25
N ALA A 784 9.01 -1.00 -7.05
CA ALA A 784 9.54 -0.68 -5.74
C ALA A 784 8.59 0.20 -4.91
N ARG A 785 7.57 0.82 -5.52
CA ARG A 785 6.47 1.54 -4.83
C ARG A 785 5.42 0.61 -4.22
N GLN A 786 5.53 -0.67 -4.43
CA GLN A 786 4.53 -1.67 -4.12
C GLN A 786 5.05 -2.72 -3.14
#